data_edc3c64ab89f9e2468c38aa56b4e9d27
#
_entry.id   edc3c64ab89f9e2468c38aa56b4e9d27
#
_cell.length_a   1.000
_cell.length_b   1.000
_cell.length_c   1.000
_cell.angle_alpha   90.00
_cell.angle_beta   90.00
_cell.angle_gamma   90.00
#
_symmetry.space_group_name_H-M   'P 1'
#
loop_
_entity.id
_entity.type
_entity.pdbx_description
1 polymer ?
#
loop_
_entity_poly.entity_id
_entity_poly.type
_entity_poly.pdbx_seq_one_letter_code
_entity_poly.pdbx_strand_id
1 'polypeptide(L)'
;MRLFRKDGVGDEEQDPTIPELRRRLTEAHLPPDVGTVVERELDMLSRINSAAAEYTIGLTYLEYLAALPWHRATEDNLDLARAERILDEHHYGLGQVKERILEHLAIKALRRRRQPRVLAVDDDETARRNLVLALAREGCEVVTAASSREALEQLEAREFDLLLTDLHLGQSDGMELLERTRARWPDTRVVVITGYASIPSAVEAVKKGAFQYLAKPYAIEELRSIVRRALEGRALLKGTKGSVLCFAGPPGTGKTSVGRAIAQALGRTFSRISLGGIRDEADIRGHRRTYAGAKPGRVIEEIRRVESANPVLMLDELDKIGREVKGDPASALLEVLDPEQNGAFLDHYLDVPFDLSGVLFIVTVNLTDPVPEALLDRLEVIEFPGYTEEEKAQIAARFLCPKQLREKGLGIDQVTFTPEAIVMIIREYTREAGIRSLERRIATVCRKIARESLGAGAKAAVTVTPELVEGWLGRRLQRREVMDGEDRVGVATGLVRTESGGEIIFVEAAKMPGTQELIITGSLGEVMRESVQAALSYLRSNAASSGIAPDFFERHDLHIHIPRGAVPKDGPSAGITVLAALASLLTGRPARRDVASTGEITLTGRILPVSGVREKVLAARRAGLAAVVVPAANRAEIEELDEETRCGIVIHTAAAVPDALKIILQSHSG
;
A
#
# COMPACT_ATOMS: atom_id res chain seq x y z
N MET A 1 -7.50 73.12 -40.97
CA MET A 1 -6.15 72.85 -41.48
C MET A 1 -5.18 72.88 -40.31
N ARG A 2 -4.65 71.72 -39.88
CA ARG A 2 -3.48 71.37 -39.05
C ARG A 2 -3.72 70.00 -38.46
N LEU A 3 -3.39 68.97 -39.16
CA LEU A 3 -2.25 68.07 -39.07
C LEU A 3 -2.11 67.37 -37.69
N PHE A 4 -2.58 66.13 -37.69
CA PHE A 4 -2.22 65.10 -36.70
C PHE A 4 -0.71 64.82 -36.79
N ARG A 5 0.00 64.99 -35.69
CA ARG A 5 1.28 64.35 -35.45
C ARG A 5 1.06 63.04 -34.77
N LYS A 6 1.45 61.97 -35.43
CA LYS A 6 1.71 60.66 -34.86
C LYS A 6 3.11 60.72 -34.24
N ASP A 7 3.20 60.68 -32.97
CA ASP A 7 4.42 60.29 -32.23
C ASP A 7 3.99 59.68 -30.91
N GLY A 8 4.37 58.44 -30.69
CA GLY A 8 4.14 57.72 -29.44
C GLY A 8 4.15 56.23 -29.72
N VAL A 9 5.34 55.68 -30.03
CA VAL A 9 5.60 54.25 -29.74
C VAL A 9 5.40 54.13 -28.24
N GLY A 10 4.25 53.58 -27.86
CA GLY A 10 4.01 53.23 -26.46
C GLY A 10 5.02 52.15 -26.10
N ASP A 11 5.81 52.41 -25.11
CA ASP A 11 6.43 51.39 -24.31
C ASP A 11 5.29 50.43 -23.87
N GLU A 12 5.31 49.22 -24.41
CA GLU A 12 4.51 48.13 -23.89
C GLU A 12 4.98 47.97 -22.43
N GLU A 13 4.19 48.46 -21.47
CA GLU A 13 4.35 48.11 -20.07
C GLU A 13 4.38 46.57 -20.00
N GLN A 14 5.60 46.04 -19.94
CA GLN A 14 5.78 44.61 -19.70
C GLN A 14 5.12 44.31 -18.36
N ASP A 15 4.09 43.47 -18.39
CA ASP A 15 3.41 42.99 -17.18
C ASP A 15 4.49 42.47 -16.21
N PRO A 16 4.63 43.08 -15.02
CA PRO A 16 5.68 42.73 -14.05
C PRO A 16 5.64 41.26 -13.61
N THR A 17 4.57 40.58 -13.90
CA THR A 17 4.34 39.15 -13.59
C THR A 17 5.23 38.21 -14.39
N ILE A 18 5.47 38.50 -15.68
CA ILE A 18 6.28 37.64 -16.56
C ILE A 18 7.77 37.60 -16.17
N PRO A 19 8.45 38.72 -15.89
CA PRO A 19 9.84 38.70 -15.43
C PRO A 19 10.03 37.96 -14.11
N GLU A 20 9.12 38.16 -13.16
CA GLU A 20 9.15 37.43 -11.89
C GLU A 20 8.93 35.93 -12.06
N LEU A 21 7.99 35.55 -12.91
CA LEU A 21 7.74 34.14 -13.24
C LEU A 21 8.96 33.49 -13.93
N ARG A 22 9.60 34.19 -14.86
CA ARG A 22 10.83 33.72 -15.52
C ARG A 22 11.95 33.50 -14.51
N ARG A 23 12.12 34.38 -13.51
CA ARG A 23 13.08 34.20 -12.43
C ARG A 23 12.78 32.93 -11.64
N ARG A 24 11.54 32.73 -11.20
CA ARG A 24 11.11 31.52 -10.44
C ARG A 24 11.32 30.23 -11.23
N LEU A 25 11.03 30.22 -12.51
CA LEU A 25 11.26 29.09 -13.41
C LEU A 25 12.75 28.77 -13.57
N THR A 26 13.61 29.79 -13.61
CA THR A 26 15.07 29.61 -13.62
C THR A 26 15.57 29.03 -12.29
N GLU A 27 15.07 29.52 -11.16
CA GLU A 27 15.40 29.02 -9.83
C GLU A 27 14.89 27.58 -9.59
N ALA A 28 13.86 27.12 -10.31
CA ALA A 28 13.32 25.78 -10.23
C ALA A 28 14.23 24.71 -10.87
N HIS A 29 15.29 25.11 -11.61
CA HIS A 29 16.24 24.20 -12.29
C HIS A 29 15.54 23.12 -13.12
N LEU A 30 14.69 23.53 -14.05
CA LEU A 30 13.85 22.62 -14.85
C LEU A 30 14.70 21.63 -15.67
N PRO A 31 14.21 20.39 -15.88
CA PRO A 31 14.79 19.47 -16.85
C PRO A 31 14.83 20.11 -18.26
N PRO A 32 15.81 19.77 -19.13
CA PRO A 32 15.97 20.41 -20.44
C PRO A 32 14.72 20.36 -21.33
N ASP A 33 14.04 19.21 -21.33
CA ASP A 33 12.82 19.01 -22.12
C ASP A 33 11.67 19.90 -21.62
N VAL A 34 11.53 20.02 -20.30
CA VAL A 34 10.54 20.91 -19.67
C VAL A 34 10.89 22.37 -19.93
N GLY A 35 12.18 22.72 -19.86
CA GLY A 35 12.66 24.08 -20.14
C GLY A 35 12.26 24.54 -21.56
N THR A 36 12.35 23.65 -22.55
CA THR A 36 11.93 23.94 -23.93
C THR A 36 10.42 24.24 -24.04
N VAL A 37 9.60 23.51 -23.31
CA VAL A 37 8.14 23.73 -23.26
C VAL A 37 7.84 25.05 -22.59
N VAL A 38 8.50 25.34 -21.47
CA VAL A 38 8.34 26.57 -20.70
C VAL A 38 8.69 27.81 -21.50
N GLU A 39 9.81 27.81 -22.25
CA GLU A 39 10.18 28.94 -23.09
C GLU A 39 9.15 29.19 -24.20
N ARG A 40 8.61 28.14 -24.81
CA ARG A 40 7.53 28.25 -25.80
C ARG A 40 6.25 28.85 -25.22
N GLU A 41 5.86 28.40 -24.02
CA GLU A 41 4.67 28.94 -23.35
C GLU A 41 4.87 30.40 -22.91
N LEU A 42 6.06 30.77 -22.44
CA LEU A 42 6.40 32.16 -22.09
C LEU A 42 6.34 33.07 -23.34
N ASP A 43 6.85 32.58 -24.49
CA ASP A 43 6.77 33.32 -25.75
C ASP A 43 5.32 33.49 -26.22
N MET A 44 4.47 32.50 -26.03
CA MET A 44 3.05 32.61 -26.33
C MET A 44 2.37 33.63 -25.41
N LEU A 45 2.60 33.54 -24.10
CA LEU A 45 2.01 34.48 -23.12
C LEU A 45 2.42 35.93 -23.38
N SER A 46 3.65 36.19 -23.82
CA SER A 46 4.11 37.55 -24.15
C SER A 46 3.34 38.19 -25.29
N ARG A 47 2.65 37.40 -26.13
CA ARG A 47 1.86 37.85 -27.28
C ARG A 47 0.36 37.92 -27.04
N ILE A 48 -0.13 37.37 -25.91
CA ILE A 48 -1.54 37.33 -25.54
C ILE A 48 -1.88 38.54 -24.65
N ASN A 49 -3.05 39.13 -24.87
CA ASN A 49 -3.52 40.21 -24.01
C ASN A 49 -3.78 39.68 -22.57
N SER A 50 -3.26 40.40 -21.56
CA SER A 50 -3.39 40.00 -20.15
C SER A 50 -4.85 39.86 -19.65
N ALA A 51 -5.81 40.48 -20.33
CA ALA A 51 -7.23 40.36 -20.04
C ALA A 51 -7.90 39.09 -20.63
N ALA A 52 -7.19 38.32 -21.45
CA ALA A 52 -7.72 37.11 -22.06
C ALA A 52 -7.70 35.93 -21.06
N ALA A 53 -8.69 35.05 -21.16
CA ALA A 53 -8.77 33.86 -20.31
C ALA A 53 -7.58 32.90 -20.55
N GLU A 54 -7.08 32.81 -21.76
CA GLU A 54 -5.92 32.02 -22.16
C GLU A 54 -4.63 32.48 -21.45
N TYR A 55 -4.49 33.80 -21.18
CA TYR A 55 -3.38 34.35 -20.42
C TYR A 55 -3.36 33.81 -18.99
N THR A 56 -4.50 33.84 -18.32
CA THR A 56 -4.63 33.33 -16.94
C THR A 56 -4.37 31.83 -16.86
N ILE A 57 -4.82 31.06 -17.85
CA ILE A 57 -4.59 29.61 -17.92
C ILE A 57 -3.09 29.32 -18.11
N GLY A 58 -2.43 30.00 -19.04
CA GLY A 58 -1.00 29.82 -19.29
C GLY A 58 -0.15 30.28 -18.09
N LEU A 59 -0.50 31.40 -17.45
CA LEU A 59 0.15 31.90 -16.24
C LEU A 59 0.07 30.87 -15.11
N THR A 60 -1.13 30.37 -14.81
CA THR A 60 -1.36 29.36 -13.77
C THR A 60 -0.57 28.08 -14.05
N TYR A 61 -0.50 27.65 -15.29
CA TYR A 61 0.28 26.49 -15.72
C TYR A 61 1.78 26.67 -15.45
N LEU A 62 2.37 27.80 -15.86
CA LEU A 62 3.78 28.08 -15.63
C LEU A 62 4.11 28.27 -14.14
N GLU A 63 3.22 28.90 -13.37
CA GLU A 63 3.34 28.95 -11.92
C GLU A 63 3.33 27.56 -11.28
N TYR A 64 2.53 26.66 -11.83
CA TYR A 64 2.48 25.29 -11.36
C TYR A 64 3.80 24.57 -11.63
N LEU A 65 4.35 24.67 -12.85
CA LEU A 65 5.66 24.10 -13.20
C LEU A 65 6.79 24.68 -12.33
N ALA A 66 6.77 25.99 -12.05
CA ALA A 66 7.75 26.65 -11.18
C ALA A 66 7.69 26.17 -9.73
N ALA A 67 6.50 25.71 -9.27
CA ALA A 67 6.29 25.27 -7.89
C ALA A 67 6.60 23.77 -7.66
N LEU A 68 6.85 23.00 -8.72
CA LEU A 68 7.20 21.59 -8.59
C LEU A 68 8.64 21.40 -8.13
N PRO A 69 8.90 20.43 -7.23
CA PRO A 69 10.24 20.18 -6.67
C PRO A 69 11.08 19.29 -7.62
N TRP A 70 11.43 19.76 -8.81
CA TRP A 70 12.12 18.98 -9.85
C TRP A 70 13.40 18.30 -9.35
N HIS A 71 14.17 18.98 -8.48
CA HIS A 71 15.46 18.49 -7.96
C HIS A 71 15.55 18.56 -6.43
N ARG A 72 14.49 18.96 -5.74
CA ARG A 72 14.48 19.06 -4.28
C ARG A 72 14.18 17.71 -3.65
N ALA A 73 15.22 16.97 -3.27
CA ALA A 73 15.09 15.69 -2.57
C ALA A 73 15.76 15.77 -1.19
N THR A 74 15.20 15.05 -0.22
CA THR A 74 15.82 14.88 1.10
C THR A 74 16.84 13.74 1.06
N GLU A 75 17.92 13.86 1.83
CA GLU A 75 18.84 12.75 2.01
C GLU A 75 18.25 11.67 2.92
N ASP A 76 18.29 10.42 2.46
CA ASP A 76 17.82 9.29 3.24
C ASP A 76 18.75 8.98 4.41
N ASN A 77 18.18 8.92 5.59
CA ASN A 77 18.83 8.30 6.72
C ASN A 77 18.57 6.79 6.69
N LEU A 78 19.63 6.02 6.48
CA LEU A 78 19.57 4.55 6.36
C LEU A 78 20.17 3.84 7.58
N ASP A 79 20.17 4.49 8.75
CA ASP A 79 20.54 3.88 10.03
C ASP A 79 19.42 2.95 10.52
N LEU A 80 19.65 1.63 10.37
CA LEU A 80 18.68 0.60 10.73
C LEU A 80 18.36 0.58 12.23
N ALA A 81 19.37 0.83 13.09
CA ALA A 81 19.17 0.85 14.54
C ALA A 81 18.29 2.05 14.96
N ARG A 82 18.40 3.17 14.26
CA ARG A 82 17.49 4.31 14.43
C ARG A 82 16.08 3.98 13.94
N ALA A 83 15.96 3.33 12.78
CA ALA A 83 14.67 2.95 12.22
C ALA A 83 13.92 1.99 13.15
N GLU A 84 14.60 0.97 13.69
CA GLU A 84 14.06 0.03 14.66
C GLU A 84 13.55 0.75 15.92
N ARG A 85 14.36 1.63 16.50
CA ARG A 85 13.95 2.42 17.68
C ARG A 85 12.70 3.25 17.42
N ILE A 86 12.62 3.94 16.27
CA ILE A 86 11.44 4.76 15.92
C ILE A 86 10.20 3.88 15.77
N LEU A 87 10.32 2.70 15.15
CA LEU A 87 9.22 1.75 15.01
C LEU A 87 8.76 1.24 16.39
N ASP A 88 9.68 0.96 17.30
CA ASP A 88 9.38 0.46 18.65
C ASP A 88 8.78 1.53 19.57
N GLU A 89 9.25 2.77 19.46
CA GLU A 89 8.72 3.91 20.22
C GLU A 89 7.27 4.24 19.84
N HIS A 90 6.86 3.98 18.61
CA HIS A 90 5.53 4.35 18.12
C HIS A 90 4.55 3.18 18.05
N HIS A 91 5.03 1.93 18.08
CA HIS A 91 4.20 0.74 17.86
C HIS A 91 4.56 -0.39 18.81
N TYR A 92 3.54 -0.91 19.51
CA TYR A 92 3.63 -2.13 20.30
C TYR A 92 3.33 -3.35 19.43
N GLY A 93 4.07 -4.43 19.64
CA GLY A 93 3.91 -5.65 18.83
C GLY A 93 4.36 -5.47 17.39
N LEU A 94 3.65 -6.09 16.46
CA LEU A 94 3.91 -6.04 15.01
C LEU A 94 5.33 -6.53 14.62
N GLY A 95 5.89 -7.53 15.32
CA GLY A 95 7.27 -7.97 15.11
C GLY A 95 7.58 -8.32 13.65
N GLN A 96 6.77 -9.16 13.01
CA GLN A 96 6.93 -9.55 11.61
C GLN A 96 6.84 -8.34 10.64
N VAL A 97 5.93 -7.39 10.92
CA VAL A 97 5.80 -6.16 10.11
C VAL A 97 7.06 -5.32 10.21
N LYS A 98 7.56 -5.11 11.44
CA LYS A 98 8.79 -4.33 11.68
C LYS A 98 10.00 -4.97 11.01
N GLU A 99 10.14 -6.28 11.12
CA GLU A 99 11.21 -7.06 10.50
C GLU A 99 11.22 -6.89 8.98
N ARG A 100 10.06 -7.07 8.31
CA ARG A 100 9.94 -6.85 6.86
C ARG A 100 10.29 -5.43 6.42
N ILE A 101 9.89 -4.44 7.21
CA ILE A 101 10.25 -3.04 6.94
C ILE A 101 11.76 -2.83 7.08
N LEU A 102 12.39 -3.38 8.11
CA LEU A 102 13.84 -3.28 8.32
C LEU A 102 14.62 -4.01 7.23
N GLU A 103 14.16 -5.17 6.76
CA GLU A 103 14.72 -5.87 5.59
C GLU A 103 14.68 -4.99 4.34
N HIS A 104 13.53 -4.36 4.06
CA HIS A 104 13.38 -3.43 2.93
C HIS A 104 14.37 -2.25 3.03
N LEU A 105 14.48 -1.64 4.22
CA LEU A 105 15.42 -0.54 4.47
C LEU A 105 16.89 -1.00 4.38
N ALA A 106 17.20 -2.23 4.83
CA ALA A 106 18.54 -2.82 4.75
C ALA A 106 18.99 -3.01 3.29
N ILE A 107 18.10 -3.54 2.43
CA ILE A 107 18.38 -3.67 0.99
C ILE A 107 18.69 -2.29 0.38
N LYS A 108 17.93 -1.27 0.76
CA LYS A 108 18.16 0.12 0.31
C LYS A 108 19.51 0.65 0.81
N ALA A 109 19.87 0.38 2.06
CA ALA A 109 21.15 0.77 2.66
C ALA A 109 22.35 0.09 1.98
N LEU A 110 22.25 -1.22 1.69
CA LEU A 110 23.29 -1.97 1.00
C LEU A 110 23.53 -1.45 -0.42
N ARG A 111 22.46 -1.12 -1.14
CA ARG A 111 22.56 -0.54 -2.49
C ARG A 111 23.23 0.82 -2.50
N ARG A 112 22.94 1.68 -1.51
CA ARG A 112 23.61 2.99 -1.37
C ARG A 112 25.10 2.87 -1.00
N ARG A 113 25.50 1.82 -0.28
CA ARG A 113 26.89 1.57 0.07
C ARG A 113 27.74 1.05 -1.08
N ARG A 114 27.12 0.54 -2.16
CA ARG A 114 27.83 0.06 -3.34
C ARG A 114 28.42 1.28 -4.06
N GLN A 115 29.75 1.31 -4.18
CA GLN A 115 30.43 2.31 -5.00
C GLN A 115 29.95 2.19 -6.45
N PRO A 116 29.59 3.32 -7.10
CA PRO A 116 29.23 3.30 -8.51
C PRO A 116 30.37 2.74 -9.36
N ARG A 117 30.07 1.86 -10.31
CA ARG A 117 31.04 1.30 -11.24
C ARG A 117 30.98 2.03 -12.57
N VAL A 118 32.14 2.54 -12.98
CA VAL A 118 32.31 3.25 -14.23
C VAL A 118 33.22 2.45 -15.14
N LEU A 119 32.76 2.13 -16.36
CA LEU A 119 33.60 1.53 -17.40
C LEU A 119 34.10 2.63 -18.31
N ALA A 120 35.42 2.83 -18.33
CA ALA A 120 36.09 3.82 -19.18
C ALA A 120 36.76 3.13 -20.38
N VAL A 121 36.30 3.47 -21.59
CA VAL A 121 36.73 2.83 -22.84
C VAL A 121 37.39 3.87 -23.75
N ASP A 122 38.67 3.66 -24.03
CA ASP A 122 39.47 4.52 -24.88
C ASP A 122 40.63 3.66 -25.40
N ASP A 123 41.07 3.78 -26.65
CA ASP A 123 42.21 3.03 -27.21
C ASP A 123 43.57 3.59 -26.73
N ASP A 124 43.63 4.88 -26.34
CA ASP A 124 44.82 5.50 -25.77
C ASP A 124 44.94 5.16 -24.26
N GLU A 125 46.03 4.51 -23.89
CA GLU A 125 46.38 4.15 -22.51
C GLU A 125 46.49 5.39 -21.61
N THR A 126 47.02 6.51 -22.14
CA THR A 126 47.17 7.75 -21.36
C THR A 126 45.80 8.37 -21.06
N ALA A 127 44.88 8.34 -22.01
CA ALA A 127 43.48 8.80 -21.80
C ALA A 127 42.78 7.95 -20.75
N ARG A 128 42.91 6.61 -20.81
CA ARG A 128 42.32 5.73 -19.81
C ARG A 128 42.85 6.01 -18.41
N ARG A 129 44.18 6.17 -18.25
CA ARG A 129 44.82 6.51 -16.95
C ARG A 129 44.30 7.85 -16.40
N ASN A 130 44.18 8.86 -17.27
CA ASN A 130 43.67 10.17 -16.89
C ASN A 130 42.20 10.10 -16.42
N LEU A 131 41.34 9.30 -17.09
CA LEU A 131 39.97 9.06 -16.67
C LEU A 131 39.92 8.39 -15.27
N VAL A 132 40.74 7.38 -15.02
CA VAL A 132 40.85 6.73 -13.70
C VAL A 132 41.23 7.75 -12.62
N LEU A 133 42.26 8.55 -12.85
CA LEU A 133 42.75 9.56 -11.89
C LEU A 133 41.71 10.68 -11.67
N ALA A 134 41.03 11.10 -12.73
CA ALA A 134 39.99 12.13 -12.64
C ALA A 134 38.80 11.67 -11.80
N LEU A 135 38.40 10.39 -11.93
CA LEU A 135 37.22 9.83 -11.29
C LEU A 135 37.50 9.16 -9.92
N ALA A 136 38.77 8.87 -9.60
CA ALA A 136 39.13 8.30 -8.31
C ALA A 136 38.66 9.16 -7.10
N ARG A 137 38.53 10.48 -7.28
CA ARG A 137 38.07 11.42 -6.24
C ARG A 137 36.53 11.48 -6.14
N GLU A 138 35.80 10.89 -7.10
CA GLU A 138 34.34 10.87 -7.11
C GLU A 138 33.75 9.62 -6.41
N GLY A 139 34.59 8.81 -5.76
CA GLY A 139 34.17 7.61 -5.03
C GLY A 139 33.66 6.47 -5.93
N CYS A 140 34.07 6.44 -7.21
CA CYS A 140 33.68 5.42 -8.17
C CYS A 140 34.72 4.30 -8.27
N GLU A 141 34.26 3.06 -8.47
CA GLU A 141 35.10 1.96 -8.94
C GLU A 141 35.24 2.07 -10.46
N VAL A 142 36.44 2.44 -10.96
CA VAL A 142 36.67 2.63 -12.40
C VAL A 142 37.37 1.40 -12.97
N VAL A 143 36.71 0.75 -13.93
CA VAL A 143 37.28 -0.33 -14.75
C VAL A 143 37.57 0.23 -16.13
N THR A 144 38.67 -0.20 -16.76
CA THR A 144 39.07 0.29 -18.09
C THR A 144 39.01 -0.81 -19.12
N ALA A 145 38.74 -0.43 -20.38
CA ALA A 145 38.81 -1.30 -21.54
C ALA A 145 39.49 -0.56 -22.71
N ALA A 146 40.30 -1.26 -23.49
CA ALA A 146 41.03 -0.68 -24.63
C ALA A 146 40.29 -0.80 -25.96
N SER A 147 39.17 -1.50 -26.02
CA SER A 147 38.39 -1.74 -27.22
C SER A 147 36.92 -2.00 -26.90
N SER A 148 36.05 -1.86 -27.90
CA SER A 148 34.62 -2.21 -27.78
C SER A 148 34.40 -3.68 -27.39
N ARG A 149 35.25 -4.59 -27.88
CA ARG A 149 35.17 -6.02 -27.53
C ARG A 149 35.42 -6.24 -26.05
N GLU A 150 36.51 -5.70 -25.53
CA GLU A 150 36.85 -5.80 -24.10
C GLU A 150 35.77 -5.15 -23.23
N ALA A 151 35.23 -4.01 -23.66
CA ALA A 151 34.13 -3.33 -22.99
C ALA A 151 32.87 -4.21 -22.89
N LEU A 152 32.49 -4.89 -23.97
CA LEU A 152 31.36 -5.82 -23.97
C LEU A 152 31.59 -7.03 -23.08
N GLU A 153 32.80 -7.60 -23.08
CA GLU A 153 33.19 -8.69 -22.18
C GLU A 153 33.07 -8.26 -20.69
N GLN A 154 33.47 -7.03 -20.37
CA GLN A 154 33.29 -6.48 -19.01
C GLN A 154 31.82 -6.25 -18.67
N LEU A 155 31.01 -5.72 -19.58
CA LEU A 155 29.58 -5.52 -19.39
C LEU A 155 28.81 -6.83 -19.23
N GLU A 156 29.28 -7.93 -19.86
CA GLU A 156 28.70 -9.27 -19.64
C GLU A 156 29.09 -9.86 -18.29
N ALA A 157 30.28 -9.60 -17.80
CA ALA A 157 30.80 -10.15 -16.54
C ALA A 157 30.27 -9.41 -15.32
N ARG A 158 29.98 -8.11 -15.44
CA ARG A 158 29.63 -7.23 -14.29
C ARG A 158 28.66 -6.13 -14.71
N GLU A 159 27.85 -5.68 -13.77
CA GLU A 159 27.00 -4.50 -13.95
C GLU A 159 27.83 -3.21 -13.79
N PHE A 160 27.64 -2.28 -14.72
CA PHE A 160 28.21 -0.94 -14.66
C PHE A 160 27.10 0.12 -14.55
N ASP A 161 27.43 1.17 -13.83
CA ASP A 161 26.53 2.30 -13.63
C ASP A 161 26.66 3.34 -14.74
N LEU A 162 27.86 3.49 -15.27
CA LEU A 162 28.20 4.44 -16.32
C LEU A 162 29.25 3.84 -17.26
N LEU A 163 29.03 4.02 -18.55
CA LEU A 163 30.00 3.78 -19.60
C LEU A 163 30.50 5.13 -20.14
N LEU A 164 31.79 5.37 -20.07
CA LEU A 164 32.47 6.47 -20.76
C LEU A 164 33.17 5.88 -21.97
N THR A 165 32.84 6.30 -23.17
CA THR A 165 33.44 5.73 -24.39
C THR A 165 33.92 6.80 -25.36
N ASP A 166 35.11 6.60 -25.97
CA ASP A 166 35.47 7.35 -27.14
C ASP A 166 34.63 6.88 -28.34
N LEU A 167 34.41 7.76 -29.32
CA LEU A 167 33.81 7.41 -30.60
C LEU A 167 34.73 6.55 -31.46
N HIS A 168 36.02 6.83 -31.44
CA HIS A 168 37.01 6.12 -32.23
C HIS A 168 37.82 5.19 -31.31
N LEU A 169 37.59 3.90 -31.43
CA LEU A 169 38.25 2.86 -30.63
C LEU A 169 39.11 1.97 -31.53
N GLY A 170 40.07 2.59 -32.22
CA GLY A 170 40.92 1.92 -33.19
C GLY A 170 40.15 1.42 -34.41
N GLN A 171 39.86 0.11 -34.49
CA GLN A 171 39.08 -0.49 -35.57
C GLN A 171 37.58 -0.59 -35.28
N SER A 172 37.15 -0.16 -34.11
CA SER A 172 35.74 -0.27 -33.64
C SER A 172 35.12 1.12 -33.52
N ASP A 173 33.79 1.18 -33.67
CA ASP A 173 32.99 2.40 -33.52
C ASP A 173 32.34 2.45 -32.12
N GLY A 174 32.62 3.52 -31.38
CA GLY A 174 31.99 3.79 -30.09
C GLY A 174 30.48 4.02 -30.17
N MET A 175 29.97 4.42 -31.36
CA MET A 175 28.51 4.50 -31.58
C MET A 175 27.83 3.12 -31.57
N GLU A 176 28.50 2.11 -32.15
CA GLU A 176 28.01 0.73 -32.09
C GLU A 176 28.00 0.21 -30.64
N LEU A 177 29.05 0.55 -29.86
CA LEU A 177 29.10 0.20 -28.44
C LEU A 177 27.97 0.87 -27.64
N LEU A 178 27.65 2.14 -27.93
CA LEU A 178 26.52 2.85 -27.35
C LEU A 178 25.20 2.13 -27.65
N GLU A 179 24.92 1.80 -28.92
CA GLU A 179 23.68 1.13 -29.32
C GLU A 179 23.53 -0.23 -28.64
N ARG A 180 24.57 -1.05 -28.67
CA ARG A 180 24.57 -2.37 -28.02
C ARG A 180 24.38 -2.27 -26.51
N THR A 181 25.05 -1.29 -25.88
CA THR A 181 24.90 -1.07 -24.42
C THR A 181 23.48 -0.66 -24.08
N ARG A 182 22.88 0.26 -24.84
CA ARG A 182 21.50 0.68 -24.61
C ARG A 182 20.47 -0.43 -24.84
N ALA A 183 20.71 -1.31 -25.83
CA ALA A 183 19.81 -2.42 -26.13
C ALA A 183 19.87 -3.54 -25.08
N ARG A 184 21.06 -3.87 -24.58
CA ARG A 184 21.26 -5.05 -23.71
C ARG A 184 21.37 -4.69 -22.21
N TRP A 185 21.88 -3.50 -21.89
CA TRP A 185 22.02 -2.96 -20.52
C TRP A 185 21.40 -1.56 -20.42
N PRO A 186 20.09 -1.44 -20.54
CA PRO A 186 19.38 -0.15 -20.59
C PRO A 186 19.63 0.71 -19.34
N ASP A 187 19.99 0.05 -18.24
CA ASP A 187 20.35 0.71 -17.00
C ASP A 187 21.74 1.36 -17.01
N THR A 188 22.65 1.00 -17.91
CA THR A 188 23.96 1.60 -18.00
C THR A 188 23.87 2.92 -18.76
N ARG A 189 24.10 4.05 -18.11
CA ARG A 189 24.18 5.35 -18.83
C ARG A 189 25.44 5.39 -19.65
N VAL A 190 25.38 6.04 -20.82
CA VAL A 190 26.50 6.16 -21.72
C VAL A 190 26.83 7.62 -21.95
N VAL A 191 28.08 8.01 -21.67
CA VAL A 191 28.63 9.31 -22.02
C VAL A 191 29.69 9.10 -23.10
N VAL A 192 29.55 9.83 -24.19
CA VAL A 192 30.50 9.76 -25.31
C VAL A 192 31.52 10.88 -25.15
N ILE A 193 32.82 10.54 -25.27
CA ILE A 193 33.93 11.48 -25.15
C ILE A 193 34.77 11.35 -26.43
N THR A 194 35.00 12.42 -27.19
CA THR A 194 35.72 12.31 -28.45
C THR A 194 36.59 13.52 -28.81
N GLY A 195 37.70 13.26 -29.50
CA GLY A 195 38.56 14.29 -30.09
C GLY A 195 38.03 14.84 -31.39
N TYR A 196 37.07 14.17 -32.04
CA TYR A 196 36.50 14.57 -33.34
C TYR A 196 35.06 15.01 -33.22
N ALA A 197 34.84 16.00 -32.35
CA ALA A 197 33.50 16.50 -32.08
C ALA A 197 32.92 17.25 -33.29
N SER A 198 31.72 16.85 -33.72
CA SER A 198 30.95 17.57 -34.73
C SER A 198 29.47 17.66 -34.31
N ILE A 199 28.75 18.68 -34.76
CA ILE A 199 27.32 18.82 -34.48
C ILE A 199 26.53 17.59 -34.92
N PRO A 200 26.75 17.01 -36.13
CA PRO A 200 26.07 15.80 -36.57
C PRO A 200 26.31 14.59 -35.63
N SER A 201 27.57 14.34 -35.22
CA SER A 201 27.91 13.21 -34.34
C SER A 201 27.33 13.37 -32.96
N ALA A 202 27.27 14.59 -32.43
CA ALA A 202 26.64 14.86 -31.13
C ALA A 202 25.12 14.62 -31.18
N VAL A 203 24.44 15.10 -32.22
CA VAL A 203 23.00 14.87 -32.42
C VAL A 203 22.70 13.38 -32.61
N GLU A 204 23.55 12.66 -33.35
CA GLU A 204 23.39 11.22 -33.54
C GLU A 204 23.57 10.44 -32.23
N ALA A 205 24.59 10.75 -31.43
CA ALA A 205 24.82 10.12 -30.14
C ALA A 205 23.62 10.30 -29.19
N VAL A 206 23.07 11.52 -29.12
CA VAL A 206 21.89 11.79 -28.28
C VAL A 206 20.66 11.03 -28.80
N LYS A 207 20.42 10.99 -30.11
CA LYS A 207 19.33 10.20 -30.73
C LYS A 207 19.45 8.71 -30.44
N LYS A 208 20.66 8.17 -30.35
CA LYS A 208 20.96 6.78 -30.01
C LYS A 208 20.94 6.52 -28.48
N GLY A 209 20.61 7.53 -27.66
CA GLY A 209 20.42 7.40 -26.22
C GLY A 209 21.65 7.64 -25.38
N ALA A 210 22.66 8.36 -25.88
CA ALA A 210 23.75 8.86 -25.02
C ALA A 210 23.19 9.86 -24.00
N PHE A 211 23.63 9.73 -22.75
CA PHE A 211 23.27 10.66 -21.66
C PHE A 211 23.90 12.04 -21.90
N GLN A 212 25.13 12.07 -22.37
CA GLN A 212 25.87 13.30 -22.66
C GLN A 212 26.97 13.02 -23.70
N TYR A 213 27.39 14.08 -24.38
CA TYR A 213 28.49 14.10 -25.35
C TYR A 213 29.52 15.14 -24.91
N LEU A 214 30.80 14.78 -24.87
CA LEU A 214 31.89 15.63 -24.40
C LEU A 214 33.03 15.67 -25.41
N ALA A 215 33.45 16.87 -25.81
CA ALA A 215 34.55 17.07 -26.76
C ALA A 215 35.91 17.14 -26.05
N LYS A 216 36.93 16.44 -26.57
CA LYS A 216 38.34 16.62 -26.15
C LYS A 216 38.94 17.85 -26.87
N PRO A 217 39.74 18.70 -26.19
CA PRO A 217 40.08 18.65 -24.76
C PRO A 217 38.96 19.22 -23.88
N TYR A 218 38.73 18.60 -22.73
CA TYR A 218 37.74 19.01 -21.76
C TYR A 218 38.37 19.35 -20.39
N ALA A 219 37.71 20.18 -19.62
CA ALA A 219 38.13 20.45 -18.25
C ALA A 219 37.78 19.26 -17.32
N ILE A 220 38.69 18.89 -16.42
CA ILE A 220 38.45 17.78 -15.48
C ILE A 220 37.20 17.99 -14.64
N GLU A 221 36.90 19.22 -14.23
CA GLU A 221 35.72 19.57 -13.47
C GLU A 221 34.42 19.43 -14.29
N GLU A 222 34.49 19.65 -15.61
CA GLU A 222 33.35 19.41 -16.52
C GLU A 222 33.04 17.91 -16.61
N LEU A 223 34.07 17.07 -16.82
CA LEU A 223 33.92 15.62 -16.80
C LEU A 223 33.31 15.13 -15.47
N ARG A 224 33.86 15.60 -14.34
CA ARG A 224 33.34 15.25 -13.01
C ARG A 224 31.89 15.67 -12.82
N SER A 225 31.54 16.87 -13.28
CA SER A 225 30.15 17.37 -13.22
C SER A 225 29.20 16.47 -14.03
N ILE A 226 29.60 16.06 -15.24
CA ILE A 226 28.82 15.16 -16.09
C ILE A 226 28.69 13.79 -15.43
N VAL A 227 29.77 13.23 -14.90
CA VAL A 227 29.77 11.93 -14.21
C VAL A 227 28.89 11.99 -12.95
N ARG A 228 29.01 13.02 -12.12
CA ARG A 228 28.11 13.22 -10.98
C ARG A 228 26.66 13.24 -11.42
N ARG A 229 26.28 14.07 -12.39
CA ARG A 229 24.90 14.11 -12.91
C ARG A 229 24.45 12.76 -13.49
N ALA A 230 25.36 12.04 -14.16
CA ALA A 230 25.08 10.71 -14.66
C ALA A 230 24.86 9.68 -13.56
N LEU A 231 25.54 9.80 -12.40
CA LEU A 231 25.43 8.91 -11.27
C LEU A 231 24.37 9.37 -10.24
N GLU A 232 24.20 10.69 -10.02
CA GLU A 232 23.18 11.25 -9.11
C GLU A 232 21.76 10.92 -9.55
N GLY A 233 21.47 11.06 -10.83
CA GLY A 233 20.19 10.60 -11.37
C GLY A 233 19.95 9.11 -11.16
N ARG A 234 20.99 8.33 -10.90
CA ARG A 234 20.93 6.88 -10.69
C ARG A 234 20.92 6.46 -9.22
N ALA A 235 21.51 7.24 -8.33
CA ALA A 235 21.29 7.09 -6.89
C ALA A 235 19.83 7.35 -6.52
N LEU A 236 19.14 8.22 -7.27
CA LEU A 236 17.70 8.44 -7.21
C LEU A 236 16.90 7.37 -7.99
N LEU A 237 17.43 6.88 -9.16
CA LEU A 237 16.75 5.94 -10.05
C LEU A 237 16.97 4.45 -9.71
N LYS A 238 18.08 4.09 -9.04
CA LYS A 238 18.27 2.77 -8.42
C LYS A 238 17.69 2.71 -6.99
N GLY A 239 16.69 3.55 -6.72
CA GLY A 239 15.65 3.13 -5.83
C GLY A 239 15.21 1.76 -6.34
N THR A 240 15.30 0.74 -5.53
CA THR A 240 14.82 -0.60 -5.79
C THR A 240 13.94 -0.62 -7.06
N LYS A 241 14.20 -1.54 -8.06
CA LYS A 241 13.07 -2.31 -8.59
C LYS A 241 12.45 -2.90 -7.33
N GLY A 242 11.96 -2.04 -6.47
CA GLY A 242 11.44 -2.28 -5.14
C GLY A 242 9.98 -2.41 -5.34
N SER A 243 9.49 -3.57 -5.09
CA SER A 243 8.11 -3.84 -4.78
C SER A 243 7.57 -2.66 -3.96
N VAL A 244 6.49 -2.09 -4.42
CA VAL A 244 5.75 -1.09 -3.64
C VAL A 244 5.23 -1.78 -2.39
N LEU A 245 5.49 -1.23 -1.22
CA LEU A 245 5.02 -1.82 0.04
C LEU A 245 3.49 -1.74 0.10
N CYS A 246 2.83 -2.89 0.29
CA CYS A 246 1.39 -2.96 0.48
C CYS A 246 1.07 -3.43 1.91
N PHE A 247 0.46 -2.56 2.70
CA PHE A 247 0.01 -2.88 4.05
C PHE A 247 -1.41 -3.41 4.01
N ALA A 248 -1.56 -4.73 4.17
CA ALA A 248 -2.85 -5.42 4.11
C ALA A 248 -3.35 -5.76 5.52
N GLY A 249 -4.61 -5.51 5.83
CA GLY A 249 -5.22 -5.93 7.10
C GLY A 249 -6.34 -5.01 7.59
N PRO A 250 -6.97 -5.36 8.71
CA PRO A 250 -8.14 -4.64 9.23
C PRO A 250 -7.88 -3.17 9.52
N PRO A 251 -8.91 -2.31 9.49
CA PRO A 251 -8.79 -0.91 9.86
C PRO A 251 -8.38 -0.75 11.34
N GLY A 252 -7.50 0.22 11.61
CA GLY A 252 -7.02 0.50 12.97
C GLY A 252 -5.90 -0.40 13.45
N THR A 253 -5.22 -1.15 12.58
CA THR A 253 -4.04 -1.96 12.91
C THR A 253 -2.71 -1.21 12.81
N GLY A 254 -2.75 0.09 12.59
CA GLY A 254 -1.54 0.92 12.61
C GLY A 254 -0.89 1.17 11.24
N LYS A 255 -1.48 0.73 10.12
CA LYS A 255 -0.92 0.89 8.75
C LYS A 255 -0.43 2.31 8.47
N THR A 256 -1.27 3.31 8.66
CA THR A 256 -0.91 4.72 8.41
C THR A 256 0.14 5.25 9.39
N SER A 257 0.10 4.81 10.64
CA SER A 257 1.06 5.18 11.67
C SER A 257 2.46 4.63 11.36
N VAL A 258 2.55 3.38 10.92
CA VAL A 258 3.80 2.73 10.48
C VAL A 258 4.39 3.43 9.26
N GLY A 259 3.57 3.76 8.26
CA GLY A 259 4.03 4.53 7.10
C GLY A 259 4.64 5.89 7.48
N ARG A 260 4.05 6.57 8.46
CA ARG A 260 4.62 7.82 9.01
C ARG A 260 5.93 7.56 9.77
N ALA A 261 6.03 6.48 10.53
CA ALA A 261 7.26 6.11 11.22
C ALA A 261 8.40 5.78 10.25
N ILE A 262 8.11 5.12 9.12
CA ILE A 262 9.08 4.89 8.04
C ILE A 262 9.58 6.23 7.47
N ALA A 263 8.68 7.17 7.19
CA ALA A 263 9.07 8.50 6.69
C ALA A 263 9.97 9.23 7.70
N GLN A 264 9.63 9.18 8.98
CA GLN A 264 10.43 9.75 10.06
C GLN A 264 11.81 9.08 10.17
N ALA A 265 11.87 7.77 10.05
CA ALA A 265 13.13 7.01 10.08
C ALA A 265 14.05 7.40 8.93
N LEU A 266 13.50 7.53 7.72
CA LEU A 266 14.23 7.96 6.53
C LEU A 266 14.57 9.46 6.50
N GLY A 267 13.92 10.29 7.33
CA GLY A 267 14.04 11.76 7.25
C GLY A 267 13.28 12.37 6.07
N ARG A 268 12.28 11.66 5.53
CA ARG A 268 11.44 12.09 4.41
C ARG A 268 10.14 12.74 4.86
N THR A 269 9.59 13.60 4.03
CA THR A 269 8.22 14.10 4.20
C THR A 269 7.22 12.97 3.96
N PHE A 270 6.12 12.97 4.73
CA PHE A 270 5.03 12.00 4.60
C PHE A 270 3.77 12.66 4.07
N SER A 271 3.15 12.05 3.07
CA SER A 271 1.82 12.44 2.64
C SER A 271 0.92 11.23 2.38
N ARG A 272 -0.40 11.47 2.35
CA ARG A 272 -1.41 10.44 2.15
C ARG A 272 -2.46 10.90 1.14
N ILE A 273 -2.71 10.05 0.13
CA ILE A 273 -3.79 10.18 -0.82
C ILE A 273 -4.81 9.09 -0.53
N SER A 274 -6.08 9.44 -0.28
CA SER A 274 -7.16 8.45 -0.21
C SER A 274 -7.62 8.11 -1.61
N LEU A 275 -7.56 6.82 -1.95
CA LEU A 275 -8.05 6.27 -3.21
C LEU A 275 -9.55 5.89 -3.14
N GLY A 276 -10.08 5.80 -1.91
CA GLY A 276 -11.49 5.52 -1.69
C GLY A 276 -12.38 6.60 -2.30
N GLY A 277 -13.20 6.19 -3.28
CA GLY A 277 -14.10 7.10 -3.99
C GLY A 277 -13.53 7.73 -5.27
N ILE A 278 -12.31 7.40 -5.67
CA ILE A 278 -11.78 7.71 -7.00
C ILE A 278 -12.53 6.85 -8.03
N ARG A 279 -13.10 7.50 -9.05
CA ARG A 279 -13.89 6.86 -10.10
C ARG A 279 -13.40 7.18 -11.50
N ASP A 280 -12.57 8.23 -11.64
CA ASP A 280 -12.05 8.72 -12.90
C ASP A 280 -10.52 8.62 -12.90
N GLU A 281 -9.97 8.12 -14.00
CA GLU A 281 -8.53 8.09 -14.27
C GLU A 281 -7.91 9.50 -14.16
N ALA A 282 -8.68 10.53 -14.53
CA ALA A 282 -8.26 11.92 -14.45
C ALA A 282 -7.97 12.41 -13.01
N ASP A 283 -8.52 11.77 -11.97
CA ASP A 283 -8.13 12.05 -10.58
C ASP A 283 -6.65 11.72 -10.31
N ILE A 284 -6.08 10.75 -11.06
CA ILE A 284 -4.68 10.30 -10.88
C ILE A 284 -3.77 10.97 -11.91
N ARG A 285 -4.15 10.97 -13.20
CA ARG A 285 -3.37 11.50 -14.32
C ARG A 285 -3.63 12.96 -14.65
N GLY A 286 -4.58 13.63 -13.97
CA GLY A 286 -4.95 15.01 -14.27
C GLY A 286 -5.86 15.15 -15.50
N HIS A 287 -6.45 16.33 -15.65
CA HIS A 287 -7.31 16.69 -16.78
C HIS A 287 -6.51 17.47 -17.83
N ARG A 288 -6.77 17.27 -19.11
CA ARG A 288 -6.16 18.11 -20.16
C ARG A 288 -6.52 19.57 -19.96
N ARG A 289 -5.54 20.46 -20.10
CA ARG A 289 -5.67 21.93 -19.88
C ARG A 289 -6.78 22.60 -20.67
N THR A 290 -7.23 22.01 -21.77
CA THR A 290 -8.29 22.53 -22.63
C THR A 290 -9.68 22.48 -21.99
N TYR A 291 -9.86 21.77 -20.91
CA TYR A 291 -11.16 21.67 -20.22
C TYR A 291 -11.32 22.74 -19.15
N ALA A 292 -12.49 23.33 -19.06
CA ALA A 292 -12.82 24.28 -17.97
C ALA A 292 -12.72 23.57 -16.61
N GLY A 293 -11.92 24.13 -15.70
CA GLY A 293 -11.68 23.55 -14.38
C GLY A 293 -10.65 22.40 -14.36
N ALA A 294 -9.85 22.24 -15.41
CA ALA A 294 -8.77 21.27 -15.45
C ALA A 294 -7.83 21.43 -14.26
N LYS A 295 -7.40 20.30 -13.70
CA LYS A 295 -6.47 20.22 -12.56
C LYS A 295 -5.46 19.11 -12.80
N PRO A 296 -4.25 19.24 -12.25
CA PRO A 296 -3.29 18.12 -12.17
C PRO A 296 -3.87 16.95 -11.39
N GLY A 297 -3.30 15.77 -11.63
CA GLY A 297 -3.62 14.58 -10.85
C GLY A 297 -3.18 14.71 -9.40
N ARG A 298 -3.84 13.96 -8.52
CA ARG A 298 -3.61 14.02 -7.06
C ARG A 298 -2.16 13.68 -6.68
N VAL A 299 -1.48 12.83 -7.43
CA VAL A 299 -0.07 12.49 -7.17
C VAL A 299 0.82 13.72 -7.33
N ILE A 300 0.70 14.41 -8.44
CA ILE A 300 1.47 15.64 -8.74
C ILE A 300 1.08 16.76 -7.77
N GLU A 301 -0.19 16.89 -7.46
CA GLU A 301 -0.69 17.89 -6.50
C GLU A 301 -0.09 17.69 -5.10
N GLU A 302 0.02 16.44 -4.63
CA GLU A 302 0.65 16.11 -3.35
C GLU A 302 2.16 16.33 -3.36
N ILE A 303 2.86 15.98 -4.44
CA ILE A 303 4.29 16.25 -4.59
C ILE A 303 4.58 17.74 -4.52
N ARG A 304 3.78 18.56 -5.20
CA ARG A 304 3.88 20.04 -5.10
C ARG A 304 3.66 20.51 -3.65
N ARG A 305 2.64 19.95 -2.96
CA ARG A 305 2.29 20.35 -1.59
C ARG A 305 3.38 20.02 -0.57
N VAL A 306 4.08 18.90 -0.74
CA VAL A 306 5.16 18.48 0.18
C VAL A 306 6.52 19.07 -0.19
N GLU A 307 6.64 19.75 -1.33
CA GLU A 307 7.84 20.42 -1.82
C GLU A 307 9.09 19.52 -1.87
N SER A 308 8.89 18.22 -2.08
CA SER A 308 9.97 17.23 -2.15
C SER A 308 9.71 16.23 -3.28
N ALA A 309 10.75 15.91 -4.06
CA ALA A 309 10.69 14.94 -5.15
C ALA A 309 10.73 13.48 -4.67
N ASN A 310 11.12 13.23 -3.40
CA ASN A 310 11.24 11.89 -2.85
C ASN A 310 10.48 11.67 -1.54
N PRO A 311 9.22 12.10 -1.41
CA PRO A 311 8.43 11.88 -0.21
C PRO A 311 8.13 10.38 -0.02
N VAL A 312 7.62 10.05 1.18
CA VAL A 312 6.86 8.82 1.39
C VAL A 312 5.40 9.15 1.10
N LEU A 313 4.85 8.58 0.05
CA LEU A 313 3.48 8.81 -0.39
C LEU A 313 2.63 7.57 -0.14
N MET A 314 1.68 7.68 0.78
CA MET A 314 0.76 6.60 1.09
C MET A 314 -0.52 6.71 0.27
N LEU A 315 -0.79 5.67 -0.51
CA LEU A 315 -2.02 5.49 -1.29
C LEU A 315 -2.98 4.62 -0.45
N ASP A 316 -3.97 5.24 0.16
CA ASP A 316 -4.82 4.61 1.17
C ASP A 316 -6.12 4.07 0.56
N GLU A 317 -6.54 2.86 0.98
CA GLU A 317 -7.77 2.19 0.56
C GLU A 317 -7.81 1.83 -0.94
N LEU A 318 -6.75 1.17 -1.45
CA LEU A 318 -6.69 0.68 -2.84
C LEU A 318 -7.82 -0.31 -3.16
N ASP A 319 -8.24 -1.13 -2.20
CA ASP A 319 -9.34 -2.07 -2.30
C ASP A 319 -10.73 -1.42 -2.54
N LYS A 320 -10.82 -0.09 -2.41
CA LYS A 320 -12.06 0.68 -2.60
C LYS A 320 -12.13 1.47 -3.91
N ILE A 321 -11.21 1.23 -4.81
CA ILE A 321 -11.25 1.82 -6.15
C ILE A 321 -12.44 1.25 -6.93
N GLY A 322 -13.31 2.16 -7.44
CA GLY A 322 -14.50 1.78 -8.19
C GLY A 322 -14.16 1.16 -9.55
N ARG A 323 -14.90 0.11 -9.93
CA ARG A 323 -14.90 -0.48 -11.27
C ARG A 323 -16.00 0.15 -12.11
N GLU A 324 -16.01 1.47 -12.30
CA GLU A 324 -17.07 2.13 -13.05
C GLU A 324 -16.66 2.57 -14.45
N VAL A 325 -17.67 2.79 -15.31
CA VAL A 325 -17.72 2.89 -16.78
C VAL A 325 -16.94 4.06 -17.41
N LYS A 326 -16.29 4.94 -16.65
CA LYS A 326 -15.54 6.11 -17.17
C LYS A 326 -14.07 6.07 -16.77
N GLY A 327 -13.28 5.32 -17.52
CA GLY A 327 -11.85 5.20 -17.30
C GLY A 327 -11.49 4.06 -16.34
N ASP A 328 -10.19 3.71 -16.32
CA ASP A 328 -9.64 2.67 -15.44
C ASP A 328 -8.59 3.28 -14.49
N PRO A 329 -9.00 3.72 -13.29
CA PRO A 329 -8.05 4.24 -12.31
C PRO A 329 -6.95 3.24 -11.92
N ALA A 330 -7.21 1.93 -12.05
CA ALA A 330 -6.22 0.89 -11.76
C ALA A 330 -5.08 0.92 -12.80
N SER A 331 -5.40 1.14 -14.08
CA SER A 331 -4.38 1.31 -15.13
C SER A 331 -3.50 2.55 -14.91
N ALA A 332 -4.08 3.67 -14.47
CA ALA A 332 -3.31 4.86 -14.11
C ALA A 332 -2.37 4.60 -12.93
N LEU A 333 -2.82 3.83 -11.94
CA LEU A 333 -1.98 3.44 -10.81
C LEU A 333 -0.87 2.46 -11.21
N LEU A 334 -1.09 1.60 -12.19
CA LEU A 334 -0.02 0.74 -12.71
C LEU A 334 1.15 1.57 -13.23
N GLU A 335 0.90 2.66 -13.96
CA GLU A 335 1.97 3.55 -14.42
C GLU A 335 2.68 4.27 -13.28
N VAL A 336 1.95 4.73 -12.26
CA VAL A 336 2.51 5.40 -11.08
C VAL A 336 3.38 4.44 -10.25
N LEU A 337 2.94 3.19 -10.09
CA LEU A 337 3.57 2.21 -9.22
C LEU A 337 4.61 1.34 -9.93
N ASP A 338 4.63 1.32 -11.26
CA ASP A 338 5.59 0.55 -12.03
C ASP A 338 6.96 1.26 -12.07
N PRO A 339 8.03 0.68 -11.49
CA PRO A 339 9.36 1.27 -11.50
C PRO A 339 9.97 1.44 -12.90
N GLU A 340 9.42 0.76 -13.92
CA GLU A 340 9.88 0.89 -15.30
C GLU A 340 9.25 2.09 -16.02
N GLN A 341 8.08 2.55 -15.55
CA GLN A 341 7.30 3.62 -16.17
C GLN A 341 7.29 4.91 -15.35
N ASN A 342 7.33 4.82 -14.02
CA ASN A 342 7.15 5.97 -13.13
C ASN A 342 8.26 7.03 -13.20
N GLY A 343 9.44 6.69 -13.76
CA GLY A 343 10.52 7.67 -14.03
C GLY A 343 10.17 8.71 -15.09
N ALA A 344 9.11 8.49 -15.88
CA ALA A 344 8.63 9.42 -16.91
C ALA A 344 7.10 9.54 -16.86
N PHE A 345 6.54 9.64 -15.67
CA PHE A 345 5.09 9.75 -15.46
C PHE A 345 4.52 10.99 -16.15
N LEU A 346 3.52 10.79 -17.02
CA LEU A 346 2.89 11.85 -17.79
C LEU A 346 1.54 12.23 -17.17
N ASP A 347 1.52 13.37 -16.45
CA ASP A 347 0.27 14.01 -16.05
C ASP A 347 -0.32 14.80 -17.21
N HIS A 348 -1.62 14.62 -17.50
CA HIS A 348 -2.27 15.25 -18.65
C HIS A 348 -2.43 16.77 -18.52
N TYR A 349 -2.39 17.31 -17.30
CA TYR A 349 -2.38 18.75 -17.07
C TYR A 349 -1.00 19.35 -17.31
N LEU A 350 0.04 18.66 -16.81
CA LEU A 350 1.42 19.11 -17.00
C LEU A 350 1.87 18.97 -18.45
N ASP A 351 1.47 17.90 -19.13
CA ASP A 351 1.88 17.53 -20.50
C ASP A 351 3.41 17.48 -20.69
N VAL A 352 4.11 17.25 -19.59
CA VAL A 352 5.56 17.02 -19.52
C VAL A 352 5.83 15.88 -18.54
N PRO A 353 6.85 15.04 -18.77
CA PRO A 353 7.17 13.93 -17.89
C PRO A 353 7.68 14.43 -16.52
N PHE A 354 7.23 13.79 -15.45
CA PHE A 354 7.72 14.00 -14.09
C PHE A 354 8.29 12.69 -13.52
N ASP A 355 9.48 12.76 -12.91
CA ASP A 355 10.15 11.59 -12.35
C ASP A 355 9.61 11.26 -10.95
N LEU A 356 8.84 10.17 -10.84
CA LEU A 356 8.32 9.62 -9.59
C LEU A 356 9.21 8.53 -8.98
N SER A 357 10.32 8.16 -9.60
CA SER A 357 11.18 7.03 -9.16
C SER A 357 11.82 7.25 -7.78
N GLY A 358 11.96 8.51 -7.36
CA GLY A 358 12.42 8.89 -6.03
C GLY A 358 11.39 8.69 -4.92
N VAL A 359 10.10 8.61 -5.25
CA VAL A 359 8.99 8.49 -4.30
C VAL A 359 8.97 7.09 -3.68
N LEU A 360 8.83 7.00 -2.36
CA LEU A 360 8.53 5.73 -1.71
C LEU A 360 7.01 5.58 -1.60
N PHE A 361 6.44 4.75 -2.47
CA PHE A 361 5.02 4.44 -2.41
C PHE A 361 4.72 3.38 -1.36
N ILE A 362 3.71 3.64 -0.54
CA ILE A 362 3.12 2.67 0.39
C ILE A 362 1.63 2.60 0.07
N VAL A 363 1.14 1.43 -0.24
CA VAL A 363 -0.28 1.19 -0.51
C VAL A 363 -0.94 0.59 0.73
N THR A 364 -2.19 0.91 1.02
CA THR A 364 -2.95 0.20 2.04
C THR A 364 -4.19 -0.45 1.47
N VAL A 365 -4.49 -1.64 1.97
CA VAL A 365 -5.71 -2.38 1.66
C VAL A 365 -6.29 -2.97 2.96
N ASN A 366 -7.61 -3.14 3.02
CA ASN A 366 -8.22 -3.90 4.10
C ASN A 366 -8.32 -5.39 3.72
N LEU A 367 -8.64 -5.67 2.46
CA LEU A 367 -8.65 -7.00 1.86
C LEU A 367 -7.88 -6.97 0.54
N THR A 368 -7.20 -8.05 0.21
CA THR A 368 -6.45 -8.20 -1.05
C THR A 368 -7.34 -8.66 -2.20
N ASP A 369 -8.40 -9.44 -1.91
CA ASP A 369 -9.27 -10.06 -2.91
C ASP A 369 -9.91 -9.08 -3.92
N PRO A 370 -10.31 -7.83 -3.55
CA PRO A 370 -10.86 -6.88 -4.49
C PRO A 370 -9.83 -6.21 -5.41
N VAL A 371 -8.53 -6.33 -5.08
CA VAL A 371 -7.44 -5.66 -5.82
C VAL A 371 -7.16 -6.42 -7.12
N PRO A 372 -7.04 -5.72 -8.28
CA PRO A 372 -6.66 -6.38 -9.53
C PRO A 372 -5.31 -7.11 -9.44
N GLU A 373 -5.24 -8.33 -9.98
CA GLU A 373 -4.05 -9.19 -9.94
C GLU A 373 -2.80 -8.48 -10.51
N ALA A 374 -2.97 -7.74 -11.61
CA ALA A 374 -1.90 -6.97 -12.23
C ALA A 374 -1.26 -5.91 -11.30
N LEU A 375 -2.02 -5.37 -10.34
CA LEU A 375 -1.49 -4.49 -9.30
C LEU A 375 -0.83 -5.32 -8.19
N LEU A 376 -1.44 -6.42 -7.76
CA LEU A 376 -0.91 -7.28 -6.69
C LEU A 376 0.49 -7.82 -7.03
N ASP A 377 0.74 -8.19 -8.28
CA ASP A 377 2.04 -8.68 -8.75
C ASP A 377 3.19 -7.65 -8.59
N ARG A 378 2.87 -6.38 -8.46
CA ARG A 378 3.83 -5.28 -8.25
C ARG A 378 3.97 -4.88 -6.79
N LEU A 379 3.13 -5.44 -5.91
CA LEU A 379 3.06 -5.09 -4.51
C LEU A 379 3.75 -6.13 -3.63
N GLU A 380 4.60 -5.69 -2.73
CA GLU A 380 5.08 -6.51 -1.62
C GLU A 380 4.09 -6.44 -0.47
N VAL A 381 3.28 -7.49 -0.32
CA VAL A 381 2.23 -7.52 0.68
C VAL A 381 2.82 -7.82 2.06
N ILE A 382 2.61 -6.89 2.99
CA ILE A 382 2.94 -7.03 4.41
C ILE A 382 1.61 -7.09 5.18
N GLU A 383 1.34 -8.22 5.80
CA GLU A 383 0.11 -8.42 6.55
C GLU A 383 0.17 -7.73 7.91
N PHE A 384 -0.84 -6.89 8.19
CA PHE A 384 -1.09 -6.25 9.48
C PHE A 384 -2.19 -7.02 10.20
N PRO A 385 -1.84 -7.91 11.10
CA PRO A 385 -2.83 -8.71 11.81
C PRO A 385 -3.67 -7.86 12.76
N GLY A 386 -4.85 -8.37 13.13
CA GLY A 386 -5.61 -7.83 14.24
C GLY A 386 -4.87 -8.03 15.56
N TYR A 387 -5.11 -7.14 16.52
CA TYR A 387 -4.51 -7.21 17.86
C TYR A 387 -5.27 -8.16 18.79
N THR A 388 -4.52 -8.84 19.66
CA THR A 388 -5.07 -9.57 20.82
C THR A 388 -5.64 -8.61 21.86
N GLU A 389 -6.37 -9.10 22.86
CA GLU A 389 -6.86 -8.25 23.96
C GLU A 389 -5.70 -7.68 24.78
N GLU A 390 -4.67 -8.48 24.98
CA GLU A 390 -3.46 -8.15 25.71
C GLU A 390 -2.67 -7.04 24.99
N GLU A 391 -2.46 -7.18 23.68
CA GLU A 391 -1.84 -6.14 22.85
C GLU A 391 -2.64 -4.84 22.86
N LYS A 392 -3.98 -4.92 22.74
CA LYS A 392 -4.86 -3.74 22.81
C LYS A 392 -4.76 -3.03 24.16
N ALA A 393 -4.65 -3.78 25.26
CA ALA A 393 -4.49 -3.22 26.60
C ALA A 393 -3.16 -2.47 26.73
N GLN A 394 -2.07 -3.05 26.22
CA GLN A 394 -0.75 -2.38 26.19
C GLN A 394 -0.75 -1.13 25.30
N ILE A 395 -1.34 -1.22 24.11
CA ILE A 395 -1.46 -0.08 23.19
C ILE A 395 -2.31 1.03 23.82
N ALA A 396 -3.41 0.67 24.47
CA ALA A 396 -4.27 1.64 25.16
C ALA A 396 -3.50 2.37 26.26
N ALA A 397 -2.82 1.63 27.13
CA ALA A 397 -2.10 2.20 28.26
C ALA A 397 -0.92 3.09 27.81
N ARG A 398 -0.11 2.61 26.85
CA ARG A 398 1.13 3.29 26.45
C ARG A 398 0.91 4.44 25.46
N PHE A 399 -0.08 4.33 24.58
CA PHE A 399 -0.25 5.26 23.46
C PHE A 399 -1.59 5.98 23.46
N LEU A 400 -2.74 5.25 23.55
CA LEU A 400 -4.04 5.86 23.35
C LEU A 400 -4.47 6.75 24.52
N CYS A 401 -4.34 6.28 25.75
CA CYS A 401 -4.72 7.07 26.92
C CYS A 401 -3.88 8.36 27.02
N PRO A 402 -2.54 8.32 26.97
CA PRO A 402 -1.74 9.55 27.01
C PRO A 402 -2.02 10.51 25.85
N LYS A 403 -2.26 9.97 24.64
CA LYS A 403 -2.62 10.77 23.46
C LYS A 403 -3.93 11.48 23.66
N GLN A 404 -4.99 10.74 24.08
CA GLN A 404 -6.32 11.31 24.24
C GLN A 404 -6.40 12.31 25.40
N LEU A 405 -5.65 12.09 26.47
CA LEU A 405 -5.54 13.06 27.57
C LEU A 405 -4.94 14.38 27.07
N ARG A 406 -3.80 14.31 26.37
CA ARG A 406 -3.15 15.52 25.78
C ARG A 406 -4.07 16.25 24.80
N GLU A 407 -4.73 15.53 23.90
CA GLU A 407 -5.66 16.11 22.92
C GLU A 407 -6.87 16.81 23.58
N LYS A 408 -7.26 16.41 24.78
CA LYS A 408 -8.37 17.02 25.52
C LYS A 408 -7.93 18.02 26.61
N GLY A 409 -6.62 18.35 26.65
CA GLY A 409 -6.08 19.31 27.62
C GLY A 409 -6.05 18.81 29.05
N LEU A 410 -6.09 17.48 29.25
CA LEU A 410 -5.99 16.85 30.58
C LEU A 410 -4.52 16.50 30.88
N GLY A 411 -4.09 16.76 32.12
CA GLY A 411 -2.75 16.39 32.57
C GLY A 411 -2.61 14.86 32.67
N ILE A 412 -1.53 14.31 32.14
CA ILE A 412 -1.25 12.86 32.22
C ILE A 412 -1.11 12.43 33.67
N ASP A 413 -0.57 13.28 34.54
CA ASP A 413 -0.40 13.02 35.98
C ASP A 413 -1.71 13.14 36.78
N GLN A 414 -2.75 13.71 36.15
CA GLN A 414 -4.04 13.93 36.81
C GLN A 414 -5.06 12.83 36.54
N VAL A 415 -4.87 12.02 35.49
CA VAL A 415 -5.83 10.98 35.12
C VAL A 415 -5.10 9.65 34.87
N THR A 416 -5.47 8.67 35.67
CA THR A 416 -4.90 7.31 35.57
C THR A 416 -6.02 6.32 35.22
N PHE A 417 -5.83 5.53 34.18
CA PHE A 417 -6.72 4.42 33.84
C PHE A 417 -6.23 3.15 34.53
N THR A 418 -7.12 2.46 35.27
CA THR A 418 -6.76 1.15 35.80
C THR A 418 -6.72 0.09 34.70
N PRO A 419 -5.87 -0.95 34.81
CA PRO A 419 -5.84 -2.05 33.84
C PRO A 419 -7.21 -2.68 33.61
N GLU A 420 -7.99 -2.86 34.66
CA GLU A 420 -9.33 -3.43 34.63
C GLU A 420 -10.31 -2.56 33.85
N ALA A 421 -10.22 -1.23 33.99
CA ALA A 421 -11.02 -0.29 33.20
C ALA A 421 -10.71 -0.38 31.71
N ILE A 422 -9.43 -0.48 31.35
CA ILE A 422 -9.01 -0.65 29.95
C ILE A 422 -9.53 -1.97 29.38
N VAL A 423 -9.34 -3.08 30.10
CA VAL A 423 -9.83 -4.41 29.70
C VAL A 423 -11.36 -4.40 29.57
N MET A 424 -12.08 -3.74 30.48
CA MET A 424 -13.53 -3.60 30.38
C MET A 424 -13.94 -2.82 29.10
N ILE A 425 -13.25 -1.72 28.76
CA ILE A 425 -13.53 -0.97 27.52
C ILE A 425 -13.33 -1.88 26.31
N ILE A 426 -12.25 -2.65 26.28
CA ILE A 426 -11.94 -3.57 25.18
C ILE A 426 -13.04 -4.63 25.03
N ARG A 427 -13.40 -5.32 26.12
CA ARG A 427 -14.32 -6.46 26.12
C ARG A 427 -15.78 -6.08 25.95
N GLU A 428 -16.20 -5.02 26.64
CA GLU A 428 -17.62 -4.70 26.78
C GLU A 428 -18.08 -3.58 25.83
N TYR A 429 -17.14 -2.79 25.26
CA TYR A 429 -17.48 -1.62 24.46
C TYR A 429 -16.85 -1.60 23.05
N THR A 430 -16.04 -2.63 22.68
CA THR A 430 -15.46 -2.74 21.33
C THR A 430 -15.60 -4.15 20.75
N ARG A 431 -15.61 -4.27 19.42
CA ARG A 431 -15.70 -5.56 18.68
C ARG A 431 -14.81 -5.60 17.45
N GLU A 432 -13.85 -4.72 17.35
CA GLU A 432 -12.97 -4.61 16.19
C GLU A 432 -11.70 -5.45 16.33
N ALA A 433 -11.06 -5.79 15.20
CA ALA A 433 -9.73 -6.39 15.19
C ALA A 433 -8.63 -5.38 15.52
N GLY A 434 -8.79 -4.12 15.10
CA GLY A 434 -7.88 -3.01 15.39
C GLY A 434 -8.19 -2.28 16.68
N ILE A 435 -7.82 -1.00 16.74
CA ILE A 435 -7.95 -0.14 17.93
C ILE A 435 -8.76 1.15 17.69
N ARG A 436 -9.42 1.31 16.53
CA ARG A 436 -10.08 2.58 16.16
C ARG A 436 -11.30 2.89 17.02
N SER A 437 -12.12 1.87 17.31
CA SER A 437 -13.26 2.03 18.23
C SER A 437 -12.80 2.17 19.66
N LEU A 438 -11.74 1.45 20.07
CA LEU A 438 -11.13 1.57 21.40
C LEU A 438 -10.66 3.03 21.64
N GLU A 439 -9.95 3.61 20.68
CA GLU A 439 -9.52 5.02 20.77
C GLU A 439 -10.72 5.97 20.91
N ARG A 440 -11.80 5.75 20.14
CA ARG A 440 -13.03 6.56 20.25
C ARG A 440 -13.69 6.43 21.64
N ARG A 441 -13.69 5.23 22.25
CA ARG A 441 -14.26 5.01 23.59
C ARG A 441 -13.41 5.70 24.66
N ILE A 442 -12.08 5.56 24.59
CA ILE A 442 -11.16 6.28 25.48
C ILE A 442 -11.34 7.80 25.32
N ALA A 443 -11.42 8.31 24.10
CA ALA A 443 -11.69 9.72 23.83
C ALA A 443 -13.02 10.19 24.44
N THR A 444 -14.05 9.31 24.46
CA THR A 444 -15.33 9.62 25.10
C THR A 444 -15.19 9.72 26.61
N VAL A 445 -14.48 8.81 27.25
CA VAL A 445 -14.16 8.85 28.68
C VAL A 445 -13.39 10.14 29.02
N CYS A 446 -12.33 10.45 28.25
CA CYS A 446 -11.57 11.69 28.46
C CYS A 446 -12.43 12.96 28.33
N ARG A 447 -13.38 13.01 27.39
CA ARG A 447 -14.33 14.14 27.28
C ARG A 447 -15.25 14.27 28.50
N LYS A 448 -15.70 13.14 29.08
CA LYS A 448 -16.51 13.17 30.31
C LYS A 448 -15.71 13.71 31.49
N ILE A 449 -14.47 13.24 31.64
CA ILE A 449 -13.55 13.75 32.67
C ILE A 449 -13.32 15.25 32.51
N ALA A 450 -13.01 15.72 31.29
CA ALA A 450 -12.80 17.13 31.02
C ALA A 450 -14.02 18.00 31.39
N ARG A 451 -15.23 17.51 31.09
CA ARG A 451 -16.48 18.20 31.48
C ARG A 451 -16.65 18.29 33.00
N GLU A 452 -16.41 17.20 33.70
CA GLU A 452 -16.55 17.14 35.17
C GLU A 452 -15.49 18.01 35.87
N SER A 453 -14.25 18.02 35.35
CA SER A 453 -13.18 18.85 35.88
C SER A 453 -13.48 20.35 35.77
N LEU A 454 -14.16 20.78 34.71
CA LEU A 454 -14.59 22.18 34.53
C LEU A 454 -15.75 22.56 35.47
N GLY A 455 -16.60 21.59 35.83
CA GLY A 455 -17.76 21.83 36.72
C GLY A 455 -17.44 21.85 38.19
N ALA A 456 -16.43 21.09 38.61
CA ALA A 456 -16.14 20.88 40.05
C ALA A 456 -15.07 21.81 40.63
N GLY A 457 -14.45 22.69 39.85
CA GLY A 457 -13.47 23.68 40.33
C GLY A 457 -12.20 23.13 40.96
N ALA A 458 -11.88 21.84 40.81
CA ALA A 458 -10.78 21.21 41.54
C ALA A 458 -9.87 20.36 40.64
N LYS A 459 -8.57 20.50 40.86
CA LYS A 459 -7.47 19.68 40.35
C LYS A 459 -7.38 18.31 41.08
N ALA A 460 -8.49 17.58 41.26
CA ALA A 460 -8.43 16.27 41.89
C ALA A 460 -7.92 15.23 40.88
N ALA A 461 -6.95 14.41 41.27
CA ALA A 461 -6.52 13.27 40.48
C ALA A 461 -7.71 12.29 40.29
N VAL A 462 -7.99 11.92 39.03
CA VAL A 462 -9.09 11.02 38.69
C VAL A 462 -8.52 9.65 38.34
N THR A 463 -8.91 8.62 39.12
CA THR A 463 -8.62 7.23 38.75
C THR A 463 -9.83 6.64 38.05
N VAL A 464 -9.68 6.30 36.77
CA VAL A 464 -10.74 5.70 35.95
C VAL A 464 -10.87 4.23 36.30
N THR A 465 -11.94 3.88 36.98
CA THR A 465 -12.27 2.51 37.37
C THR A 465 -13.35 1.92 36.43
N PRO A 466 -13.61 0.60 36.48
CA PRO A 466 -14.69 -0.03 35.71
C PRO A 466 -16.07 0.61 35.95
N GLU A 467 -16.38 0.99 37.19
CA GLU A 467 -17.66 1.60 37.55
C GLU A 467 -17.85 2.98 36.89
N LEU A 468 -16.78 3.78 36.85
CA LEU A 468 -16.81 5.07 36.15
C LEU A 468 -16.96 4.89 34.63
N VAL A 469 -16.28 3.89 34.05
CA VAL A 469 -16.42 3.54 32.64
C VAL A 469 -17.86 3.19 32.31
N GLU A 470 -18.51 2.36 33.12
CA GLU A 470 -19.92 1.97 32.95
C GLU A 470 -20.85 3.19 33.07
N GLY A 471 -20.64 4.05 34.02
CA GLY A 471 -21.42 5.28 34.21
C GLY A 471 -21.27 6.24 33.01
N TRP A 472 -20.08 6.37 32.44
CA TRP A 472 -19.83 7.30 31.33
C TRP A 472 -20.14 6.75 29.95
N LEU A 473 -19.90 5.46 29.69
CA LEU A 473 -20.13 4.83 28.38
C LEU A 473 -21.54 4.24 28.26
N GLY A 474 -22.21 4.02 29.38
CA GLY A 474 -23.58 3.52 29.43
C GLY A 474 -23.70 2.04 29.07
N ARG A 475 -24.72 1.68 28.29
CA ARG A 475 -25.05 0.30 27.96
C ARG A 475 -23.88 -0.43 27.32
N ARG A 476 -23.47 -1.56 27.92
CA ARG A 476 -22.48 -2.48 27.36
C ARG A 476 -22.97 -3.08 26.05
N LEU A 477 -22.07 -3.33 25.12
CA LEU A 477 -22.39 -4.13 23.94
C LEU A 477 -22.69 -5.54 24.42
N GLN A 478 -23.92 -6.01 24.22
CA GLN A 478 -24.29 -7.36 24.64
C GLN A 478 -23.23 -8.37 24.16
N ARG A 479 -22.64 -9.12 25.09
CA ARG A 479 -21.97 -10.38 24.74
C ARG A 479 -23.04 -11.24 24.08
N ARG A 480 -22.87 -11.46 22.79
CA ARG A 480 -23.86 -12.25 22.06
C ARG A 480 -23.92 -13.66 22.59
N GLU A 481 -25.13 -14.08 22.86
CA GLU A 481 -25.87 -15.30 22.51
C GLU A 481 -25.10 -16.61 22.26
N VAL A 482 -23.77 -16.60 22.01
CA VAL A 482 -22.96 -17.81 21.87
C VAL A 482 -22.91 -18.58 23.20
N MET A 483 -22.94 -17.90 24.34
CA MET A 483 -22.79 -18.49 25.65
C MET A 483 -24.13 -18.84 26.37
N ASP A 484 -25.26 -18.28 25.92
CA ASP A 484 -26.53 -18.35 26.67
C ASP A 484 -27.58 -19.32 26.09
N GLY A 485 -27.22 -20.23 25.20
CA GLY A 485 -28.16 -21.17 24.59
C GLY A 485 -27.71 -22.64 24.73
N GLU A 486 -28.58 -23.55 24.39
CA GLU A 486 -28.29 -24.99 24.28
C GLU A 486 -27.80 -25.33 22.87
N ASP A 487 -27.09 -26.45 22.72
CA ASP A 487 -26.76 -26.99 21.41
C ASP A 487 -28.05 -27.33 20.65
N ARG A 488 -28.20 -26.81 19.43
CA ARG A 488 -29.41 -26.95 18.64
C ARG A 488 -29.18 -27.74 17.37
N VAL A 489 -30.14 -28.60 17.05
CA VAL A 489 -30.16 -29.30 15.76
C VAL A 489 -30.40 -28.27 14.64
N GLY A 490 -29.60 -28.38 13.60
CA GLY A 490 -29.70 -27.49 12.43
C GLY A 490 -29.00 -26.13 12.59
N VAL A 491 -28.25 -25.89 13.68
CA VAL A 491 -27.53 -24.64 13.88
C VAL A 491 -26.05 -24.92 14.05
N ALA A 492 -25.19 -24.29 13.23
CA ALA A 492 -23.74 -24.43 13.31
C ALA A 492 -23.05 -23.05 13.38
N THR A 493 -21.92 -23.01 14.11
CA THR A 493 -21.10 -21.80 14.24
C THR A 493 -19.98 -21.81 13.21
N GLY A 494 -19.83 -20.71 12.47
CA GLY A 494 -18.79 -20.54 11.46
C GLY A 494 -17.94 -19.30 11.68
N LEU A 495 -16.84 -19.24 10.95
CA LEU A 495 -15.89 -18.13 10.97
C LEU A 495 -15.73 -17.59 9.57
N VAL A 496 -15.84 -16.26 9.42
CA VAL A 496 -15.62 -15.56 8.16
C VAL A 496 -14.61 -14.43 8.38
N ARG A 497 -13.91 -14.07 7.31
CA ARG A 497 -13.08 -12.87 7.25
C ARG A 497 -13.91 -11.73 6.65
N THR A 498 -13.84 -10.56 7.27
CA THR A 498 -14.46 -9.32 6.80
C THR A 498 -13.43 -8.21 6.74
N GLU A 499 -13.76 -7.07 6.15
CA GLU A 499 -12.89 -5.88 6.20
C GLU A 499 -12.50 -5.47 7.62
N SER A 500 -13.35 -5.76 8.60
CA SER A 500 -13.12 -5.43 10.03
C SER A 500 -12.29 -6.48 10.76
N GLY A 501 -11.91 -7.57 10.10
CA GLY A 501 -11.21 -8.72 10.67
C GLY A 501 -12.07 -9.98 10.67
N GLY A 502 -11.73 -10.95 11.52
CA GLY A 502 -12.53 -12.17 11.68
C GLY A 502 -13.83 -11.93 12.44
N GLU A 503 -14.91 -12.57 11.99
CA GLU A 503 -16.23 -12.54 12.62
C GLU A 503 -16.83 -13.94 12.73
N ILE A 504 -17.74 -14.12 13.74
CA ILE A 504 -18.54 -15.31 13.90
C ILE A 504 -19.82 -15.17 13.09
N ILE A 505 -20.21 -16.27 12.46
CA ILE A 505 -21.51 -16.39 11.82
C ILE A 505 -22.26 -17.60 12.38
N PHE A 506 -23.58 -17.52 12.37
CA PHE A 506 -24.44 -18.65 12.60
C PHE A 506 -25.09 -19.07 11.28
N VAL A 507 -25.12 -20.37 11.04
CA VAL A 507 -25.84 -20.95 9.91
C VAL A 507 -26.99 -21.76 10.49
N GLU A 508 -28.20 -21.39 10.14
CA GLU A 508 -29.42 -22.09 10.56
C GLU A 508 -30.00 -22.84 9.37
N ALA A 509 -30.30 -24.11 9.57
CA ALA A 509 -30.95 -24.96 8.58
C ALA A 509 -32.29 -25.46 9.12
N ALA A 510 -33.33 -25.36 8.34
CA ALA A 510 -34.67 -25.86 8.64
C ALA A 510 -35.17 -26.75 7.50
N LYS A 511 -36.03 -27.71 7.85
CA LYS A 511 -36.72 -28.57 6.89
C LYS A 511 -38.23 -28.42 7.01
N MET A 512 -38.91 -28.46 5.90
CA MET A 512 -40.36 -28.42 5.83
C MET A 512 -40.87 -29.38 4.75
N PRO A 513 -42.10 -29.89 4.87
CA PRO A 513 -42.71 -30.67 3.77
C PRO A 513 -42.73 -29.83 2.48
N GLY A 514 -42.31 -30.42 1.37
CA GLY A 514 -42.23 -29.66 0.10
C GLY A 514 -41.81 -30.51 -1.07
N THR A 515 -41.34 -29.88 -2.13
CA THR A 515 -41.06 -30.45 -3.46
C THR A 515 -39.60 -30.30 -3.89
N GLN A 516 -38.66 -30.40 -2.96
CA GLN A 516 -37.19 -30.30 -3.21
C GLN A 516 -36.66 -28.85 -3.37
N GLU A 517 -37.39 -27.83 -2.93
CA GLU A 517 -36.93 -26.46 -3.05
C GLU A 517 -35.79 -26.18 -2.05
N LEU A 518 -34.75 -25.44 -2.50
CA LEU A 518 -33.70 -24.90 -1.66
C LEU A 518 -33.89 -23.41 -1.50
N ILE A 519 -34.34 -23.00 -0.32
CA ILE A 519 -34.55 -21.60 0.04
C ILE A 519 -33.28 -21.12 0.76
N ILE A 520 -32.70 -20.01 0.26
CA ILE A 520 -31.50 -19.40 0.86
C ILE A 520 -31.84 -17.96 1.21
N THR A 521 -31.70 -17.60 2.51
CA THR A 521 -31.96 -16.23 2.97
C THR A 521 -30.79 -15.70 3.81
N GLY A 522 -30.61 -14.37 3.76
CA GLY A 522 -29.50 -13.64 4.34
C GLY A 522 -28.86 -12.72 3.27
N SER A 523 -27.97 -11.83 3.63
CA SER A 523 -27.20 -11.03 2.66
C SER A 523 -26.00 -11.84 2.17
N LEU A 524 -26.22 -12.76 1.23
CA LEU A 524 -25.20 -13.68 0.70
C LEU A 524 -24.84 -13.29 -0.73
N GLY A 525 -23.53 -13.21 -0.99
CA GLY A 525 -23.00 -13.08 -2.34
C GLY A 525 -23.14 -14.40 -3.15
N GLU A 526 -22.72 -14.36 -4.41
CA GLU A 526 -22.85 -15.51 -5.33
C GLU A 526 -22.00 -16.69 -4.88
N VAL A 527 -20.75 -16.45 -4.46
CA VAL A 527 -19.81 -17.50 -4.02
C VAL A 527 -20.35 -18.26 -2.79
N MET A 528 -20.96 -17.57 -1.85
CA MET A 528 -21.60 -18.20 -0.69
C MET A 528 -22.80 -19.08 -1.09
N ARG A 529 -23.58 -18.66 -2.09
CA ARG A 529 -24.70 -19.45 -2.63
C ARG A 529 -24.22 -20.74 -3.29
N GLU A 530 -23.12 -20.66 -4.05
CA GLU A 530 -22.46 -21.84 -4.64
C GLU A 530 -21.95 -22.80 -3.55
N SER A 531 -21.36 -22.27 -2.49
CA SER A 531 -20.93 -23.07 -1.32
C SER A 531 -22.09 -23.83 -0.67
N VAL A 532 -23.28 -23.22 -0.56
CA VAL A 532 -24.49 -23.87 -0.07
C VAL A 532 -24.91 -25.01 -0.99
N GLN A 533 -24.88 -24.80 -2.31
CA GLN A 533 -25.23 -25.83 -3.30
C GLN A 533 -24.24 -27.00 -3.27
N ALA A 534 -22.94 -26.71 -3.15
CA ALA A 534 -21.91 -27.72 -3.02
C ALA A 534 -22.09 -28.59 -1.77
N ALA A 535 -22.41 -27.96 -0.62
CA ALA A 535 -22.70 -28.64 0.63
C ALA A 535 -23.89 -29.59 0.51
N LEU A 536 -25.00 -29.12 -0.07
CA LEU A 536 -26.18 -29.93 -0.29
C LEU A 536 -25.92 -31.10 -1.26
N SER A 537 -25.19 -30.85 -2.36
CA SER A 537 -24.84 -31.87 -3.34
C SER A 537 -23.98 -32.98 -2.72
N TYR A 538 -23.00 -32.62 -1.89
CA TYR A 538 -22.18 -33.57 -1.15
C TYR A 538 -23.05 -34.45 -0.21
N LEU A 539 -23.97 -33.86 0.56
CA LEU A 539 -24.84 -34.60 1.47
C LEU A 539 -25.81 -35.51 0.73
N ARG A 540 -26.35 -35.08 -0.41
CA ARG A 540 -27.21 -35.93 -1.27
C ARG A 540 -26.44 -37.14 -1.79
N SER A 541 -25.22 -36.92 -2.29
CA SER A 541 -24.38 -38.00 -2.81
C SER A 541 -23.96 -39.02 -1.75
N ASN A 542 -23.89 -38.56 -0.48
CA ASN A 542 -23.44 -39.37 0.65
C ASN A 542 -24.57 -39.69 1.65
N ALA A 543 -25.83 -39.57 1.24
CA ALA A 543 -27.01 -39.72 2.11
C ALA A 543 -27.03 -41.06 2.87
N ALA A 544 -26.80 -42.17 2.15
CA ALA A 544 -26.81 -43.50 2.74
C ALA A 544 -25.73 -43.69 3.83
N SER A 545 -24.52 -43.21 3.60
CA SER A 545 -23.42 -43.28 4.59
C SER A 545 -23.62 -42.35 5.79
N SER A 546 -24.46 -41.33 5.64
CA SER A 546 -24.78 -40.34 6.66
C SER A 546 -26.05 -40.72 7.45
N GLY A 547 -26.68 -41.83 7.17
CA GLY A 547 -27.92 -42.27 7.85
C GLY A 547 -29.16 -41.47 7.45
N ILE A 548 -29.14 -40.81 6.28
CA ILE A 548 -30.25 -40.00 5.77
C ILE A 548 -31.14 -40.91 4.89
N ALA A 549 -32.46 -40.86 5.14
CA ALA A 549 -33.42 -41.65 4.35
C ALA A 549 -33.35 -41.30 2.85
N PRO A 550 -33.34 -42.25 1.93
CA PRO A 550 -33.19 -42.02 0.50
C PRO A 550 -34.25 -41.07 -0.11
N ASP A 551 -35.50 -41.14 0.42
CA ASP A 551 -36.64 -40.31 -0.02
C ASP A 551 -36.73 -38.95 0.67
N PHE A 552 -35.83 -38.65 1.59
CA PHE A 552 -35.88 -37.41 2.37
C PHE A 552 -35.91 -36.18 1.46
N PHE A 553 -34.99 -36.11 0.51
CA PHE A 553 -34.85 -34.97 -0.38
C PHE A 553 -36.02 -34.80 -1.37
N GLU A 554 -36.81 -35.84 -1.60
CA GLU A 554 -37.97 -35.78 -2.48
C GLU A 554 -39.21 -35.21 -1.82
N ARG A 555 -39.27 -35.25 -0.48
CA ARG A 555 -40.46 -34.88 0.32
C ARG A 555 -40.28 -33.60 1.13
N HIS A 556 -39.09 -33.00 1.12
CA HIS A 556 -38.81 -31.84 1.96
C HIS A 556 -38.14 -30.74 1.17
N ASP A 557 -38.55 -29.52 1.47
CA ASP A 557 -37.82 -28.31 1.16
C ASP A 557 -36.82 -28.02 2.26
N LEU A 558 -35.69 -27.44 1.91
CA LEU A 558 -34.65 -27.02 2.84
C LEU A 558 -34.51 -25.52 2.82
N HIS A 559 -34.49 -24.92 4.00
CA HIS A 559 -34.27 -23.50 4.16
C HIS A 559 -32.95 -23.27 4.95
N ILE A 560 -32.00 -22.56 4.31
CA ILE A 560 -30.77 -22.13 4.96
C ILE A 560 -30.86 -20.65 5.20
N HIS A 561 -30.71 -20.26 6.45
CA HIS A 561 -30.71 -18.88 6.87
C HIS A 561 -29.38 -18.53 7.52
N ILE A 562 -28.74 -17.45 7.05
CA ILE A 562 -27.56 -16.86 7.69
C ILE A 562 -27.97 -15.49 8.22
N PRO A 563 -28.28 -15.37 9.53
CA PRO A 563 -28.76 -14.14 10.13
C PRO A 563 -27.84 -12.95 9.83
N ARG A 564 -28.42 -11.81 9.56
CA ARG A 564 -27.70 -10.60 9.21
C ARG A 564 -26.83 -10.11 10.37
N GLY A 565 -25.50 -10.21 10.20
CA GLY A 565 -24.62 -9.21 10.80
C GLY A 565 -24.64 -7.95 9.94
N ALA A 566 -24.05 -6.86 10.41
CA ALA A 566 -24.07 -5.55 9.73
C ALA A 566 -23.32 -5.49 8.38
N VAL A 567 -22.70 -6.57 7.92
CA VAL A 567 -21.81 -6.61 6.74
C VAL A 567 -22.28 -7.70 5.77
N PRO A 568 -22.33 -7.44 4.45
CA PRO A 568 -22.53 -8.46 3.43
C PRO A 568 -21.45 -9.53 3.54
N LYS A 569 -21.84 -10.80 3.36
CA LYS A 569 -20.93 -11.95 3.49
C LYS A 569 -20.82 -12.66 2.16
N ASP A 570 -19.61 -12.74 1.66
CA ASP A 570 -19.30 -13.53 0.48
C ASP A 570 -17.99 -14.28 0.67
N GLY A 571 -17.88 -15.46 0.08
CA GLY A 571 -16.68 -16.29 0.12
C GLY A 571 -16.99 -17.77 0.37
N PRO A 572 -16.12 -18.67 -0.13
CA PRO A 572 -16.32 -20.12 -0.06
C PRO A 572 -16.04 -20.71 1.34
N SER A 573 -15.43 -19.95 2.22
CA SER A 573 -14.88 -20.42 3.52
C SER A 573 -15.92 -20.87 4.56
N ALA A 574 -17.22 -20.63 4.30
CA ALA A 574 -18.31 -21.11 5.17
C ALA A 574 -18.88 -22.47 4.73
N GLY A 575 -18.37 -23.09 3.67
CA GLY A 575 -18.90 -24.35 3.12
C GLY A 575 -19.02 -25.46 4.15
N ILE A 576 -17.98 -25.68 4.98
CA ILE A 576 -18.02 -26.70 6.04
C ILE A 576 -19.03 -26.36 7.12
N THR A 577 -19.28 -25.09 7.42
CA THR A 577 -20.26 -24.67 8.42
C THR A 577 -21.69 -24.92 7.94
N VAL A 578 -21.96 -24.57 6.66
CA VAL A 578 -23.25 -24.86 6.02
C VAL A 578 -23.51 -26.36 6.00
N LEU A 579 -22.50 -27.14 5.62
CA LEU A 579 -22.58 -28.59 5.61
C LEU A 579 -22.84 -29.15 7.02
N ALA A 580 -22.18 -28.61 8.05
CA ALA A 580 -22.38 -29.03 9.43
C ALA A 580 -23.81 -28.72 9.94
N ALA A 581 -24.38 -27.57 9.58
CA ALA A 581 -25.77 -27.22 9.92
C ALA A 581 -26.77 -28.16 9.24
N LEU A 582 -26.57 -28.45 7.95
CA LEU A 582 -27.37 -29.40 7.19
C LEU A 582 -27.23 -30.83 7.74
N ALA A 583 -26.00 -31.29 7.98
CA ALA A 583 -25.76 -32.62 8.54
C ALA A 583 -26.39 -32.77 9.93
N SER A 584 -26.28 -31.74 10.79
CA SER A 584 -26.96 -31.67 12.08
C SER A 584 -28.48 -31.83 11.93
N LEU A 585 -29.10 -31.06 11.03
CA LEU A 585 -30.54 -31.11 10.75
C LEU A 585 -31.00 -32.50 10.28
N LEU A 586 -30.25 -33.09 9.34
CA LEU A 586 -30.64 -34.31 8.67
C LEU A 586 -30.41 -35.55 9.54
N THR A 587 -29.37 -35.54 10.40
CA THR A 587 -29.05 -36.63 11.31
C THR A 587 -29.71 -36.48 12.69
N GLY A 588 -30.33 -35.33 12.98
CA GLY A 588 -30.91 -35.01 14.30
C GLY A 588 -29.87 -34.82 15.41
N ARG A 589 -28.57 -34.73 15.08
CA ARG A 589 -27.47 -34.54 16.04
C ARG A 589 -27.18 -33.05 16.19
N PRO A 590 -27.26 -32.49 17.41
CA PRO A 590 -26.91 -31.09 17.62
C PRO A 590 -25.44 -30.81 17.22
N ALA A 591 -25.19 -29.65 16.58
CA ALA A 591 -23.84 -29.18 16.45
C ALA A 591 -23.41 -28.48 17.74
N ARG A 592 -22.16 -28.69 18.13
CA ARG A 592 -21.55 -28.05 19.29
C ARG A 592 -21.38 -26.55 19.03
N ARG A 593 -22.03 -25.73 19.82
CA ARG A 593 -22.00 -24.27 19.70
C ARG A 593 -20.68 -23.66 20.15
N ASP A 594 -19.93 -24.34 21.02
CA ASP A 594 -18.61 -23.93 21.46
C ASP A 594 -17.49 -24.26 20.46
N VAL A 595 -17.85 -24.87 19.32
CA VAL A 595 -16.94 -25.20 18.21
C VAL A 595 -17.34 -24.41 16.98
N ALA A 596 -16.44 -23.60 16.47
CA ALA A 596 -16.62 -22.95 15.15
C ALA A 596 -15.84 -23.67 14.07
N SER A 597 -16.30 -23.53 12.81
CA SER A 597 -15.64 -24.13 11.67
C SER A 597 -15.42 -23.14 10.54
N THR A 598 -14.38 -23.38 9.74
CA THR A 598 -14.12 -22.66 8.48
C THR A 598 -13.46 -23.63 7.50
N GLY A 599 -13.81 -23.50 6.23
CA GLY A 599 -13.25 -24.35 5.16
C GLY A 599 -14.16 -24.33 3.93
N GLU A 600 -13.54 -24.28 2.77
CA GLU A 600 -14.22 -24.52 1.51
C GLU A 600 -14.32 -26.04 1.29
N ILE A 601 -15.43 -26.51 0.75
CA ILE A 601 -15.66 -27.94 0.51
C ILE A 601 -15.77 -28.24 -0.98
N THR A 602 -15.25 -29.39 -1.37
CA THR A 602 -15.42 -29.94 -2.72
C THR A 602 -16.56 -30.96 -2.75
N LEU A 603 -17.10 -31.25 -3.93
CA LEU A 603 -18.12 -32.30 -4.14
C LEU A 603 -17.64 -33.71 -3.74
N THR A 604 -16.33 -33.91 -3.63
CA THR A 604 -15.72 -35.18 -3.17
C THR A 604 -15.49 -35.21 -1.65
N GLY A 605 -15.85 -34.16 -0.93
CA GLY A 605 -15.73 -34.06 0.53
C GLY A 605 -14.35 -33.70 1.05
N ARG A 606 -13.44 -33.18 0.21
CA ARG A 606 -12.18 -32.57 0.67
C ARG A 606 -12.44 -31.17 1.20
N ILE A 607 -11.65 -30.76 2.19
CA ILE A 607 -11.69 -29.41 2.75
C ILE A 607 -10.48 -28.67 2.21
N LEU A 608 -10.73 -27.57 1.46
CA LEU A 608 -9.71 -26.71 0.86
C LEU A 608 -9.26 -25.63 1.82
N PRO A 609 -8.03 -25.10 1.65
CA PRO A 609 -7.47 -24.06 2.51
C PRO A 609 -8.27 -22.77 2.40
N VAL A 610 -8.19 -21.96 3.46
CA VAL A 610 -8.86 -20.67 3.56
C VAL A 610 -7.88 -19.58 3.99
N SER A 611 -8.12 -18.34 3.60
CA SER A 611 -7.33 -17.19 4.04
C SER A 611 -7.74 -16.69 5.43
N GLY A 612 -6.80 -16.01 6.13
CA GLY A 612 -7.06 -15.28 7.36
C GLY A 612 -7.35 -16.19 8.57
N VAL A 613 -6.59 -17.26 8.71
CA VAL A 613 -6.73 -18.20 9.85
C VAL A 613 -6.53 -17.48 11.18
N ARG A 614 -5.52 -16.58 11.29
CA ARG A 614 -5.25 -15.82 12.52
C ARG A 614 -6.46 -14.98 12.94
N GLU A 615 -7.04 -14.20 12.00
CA GLU A 615 -8.21 -13.36 12.28
C GLU A 615 -9.42 -14.18 12.73
N LYS A 616 -9.60 -15.36 12.13
CA LYS A 616 -10.67 -16.29 12.46
C LYS A 616 -10.49 -16.88 13.86
N VAL A 617 -9.27 -17.30 14.21
CA VAL A 617 -8.95 -17.80 15.56
C VAL A 617 -9.14 -16.72 16.62
N LEU A 618 -8.66 -15.48 16.35
CA LEU A 618 -8.88 -14.34 17.23
C LEU A 618 -10.38 -14.01 17.40
N ALA A 619 -11.19 -14.16 16.36
CA ALA A 619 -12.64 -13.97 16.44
C ALA A 619 -13.30 -15.03 17.34
N ALA A 620 -12.88 -16.28 17.19
CA ALA A 620 -13.36 -17.40 18.03
C ALA A 620 -12.99 -17.18 19.51
N ARG A 621 -11.75 -16.78 19.81
CA ARG A 621 -11.31 -16.40 21.17
C ARG A 621 -12.16 -15.27 21.77
N ARG A 622 -12.33 -14.18 21.02
CA ARG A 622 -13.15 -13.03 21.49
C ARG A 622 -14.58 -13.43 21.80
N ALA A 623 -15.08 -14.44 21.13
CA ALA A 623 -16.43 -14.97 21.38
C ALA A 623 -16.48 -15.99 22.53
N GLY A 624 -15.35 -16.40 23.08
CA GLY A 624 -15.27 -17.39 24.16
C GLY A 624 -15.54 -18.82 23.69
N LEU A 625 -15.26 -19.15 22.40
CA LEU A 625 -15.39 -20.51 21.88
C LEU A 625 -14.27 -21.40 22.42
N ALA A 626 -14.57 -22.69 22.64
CA ALA A 626 -13.61 -23.66 23.12
C ALA A 626 -12.69 -24.19 22.03
N ALA A 627 -13.22 -24.35 20.80
CA ALA A 627 -12.45 -24.92 19.71
C ALA A 627 -12.81 -24.33 18.34
N VAL A 628 -11.87 -24.48 17.40
CA VAL A 628 -12.07 -24.19 15.96
C VAL A 628 -11.65 -25.37 15.12
N VAL A 629 -12.37 -25.60 14.01
CA VAL A 629 -12.03 -26.57 12.99
C VAL A 629 -11.56 -25.81 11.73
N VAL A 630 -10.31 -26.08 11.34
CA VAL A 630 -9.61 -25.39 10.23
C VAL A 630 -9.14 -26.45 9.22
N PRO A 631 -9.04 -26.14 7.92
CA PRO A 631 -8.52 -27.08 6.95
C PRO A 631 -7.10 -27.55 7.28
N ALA A 632 -6.82 -28.85 7.10
CA ALA A 632 -5.49 -29.40 7.32
C ALA A 632 -4.41 -28.77 6.40
N ALA A 633 -4.81 -28.26 5.26
CA ALA A 633 -3.93 -27.55 4.33
C ALA A 633 -3.42 -26.20 4.89
N ASN A 634 -4.09 -25.61 5.91
CA ASN A 634 -3.62 -24.40 6.60
C ASN A 634 -2.67 -24.71 7.77
N ARG A 635 -2.12 -25.93 7.88
CA ARG A 635 -1.25 -26.32 9.01
C ARG A 635 -0.05 -25.38 9.17
N ALA A 636 0.60 -24.98 8.10
CA ALA A 636 1.74 -24.06 8.14
C ALA A 636 1.35 -22.72 8.78
N GLU A 637 0.23 -22.11 8.36
CA GLU A 637 -0.26 -20.87 8.97
C GLU A 637 -0.60 -21.02 10.47
N ILE A 638 -1.09 -22.21 10.86
CA ILE A 638 -1.40 -22.50 12.27
C ILE A 638 -0.11 -22.62 13.10
N GLU A 639 0.94 -23.21 12.54
CA GLU A 639 2.25 -23.36 13.20
C GLU A 639 2.94 -22.01 13.38
N GLU A 640 2.75 -21.07 12.45
CA GLU A 640 3.25 -19.69 12.51
C GLU A 640 2.50 -18.78 13.49
N LEU A 641 1.31 -19.21 13.99
CA LEU A 641 0.58 -18.43 14.99
C LEU A 641 1.37 -18.36 16.31
N ASP A 642 1.49 -17.15 16.85
CA ASP A 642 2.09 -16.93 18.16
C ASP A 642 1.32 -17.63 19.29
N GLU A 643 2.00 -17.92 20.41
CA GLU A 643 1.41 -18.57 21.57
C GLU A 643 0.22 -17.79 22.13
N GLU A 644 0.28 -16.47 22.06
CA GLU A 644 -0.75 -15.57 22.54
C GLU A 644 -2.05 -15.73 21.72
N THR A 645 -1.95 -15.87 20.41
CA THR A 645 -3.10 -16.13 19.52
C THR A 645 -3.71 -17.51 19.79
N ARG A 646 -2.90 -18.54 20.08
CA ARG A 646 -3.36 -19.93 20.34
C ARG A 646 -3.86 -20.14 21.76
N CYS A 647 -3.51 -19.27 22.70
CA CYS A 647 -3.87 -19.43 24.11
C CYS A 647 -5.39 -19.45 24.30
N GLY A 648 -5.88 -20.46 25.05
CA GLY A 648 -7.29 -20.55 25.44
C GLY A 648 -8.26 -21.06 24.38
N ILE A 649 -7.78 -21.56 23.24
CA ILE A 649 -8.62 -22.17 22.19
C ILE A 649 -7.93 -23.41 21.59
N VAL A 650 -8.70 -24.46 21.36
CA VAL A 650 -8.21 -25.70 20.73
C VAL A 650 -8.38 -25.59 19.20
N ILE A 651 -7.30 -25.77 18.45
CA ILE A 651 -7.34 -25.72 16.99
C ILE A 651 -7.26 -27.16 16.45
N HIS A 652 -8.36 -27.60 15.86
CA HIS A 652 -8.43 -28.90 15.18
C HIS A 652 -8.23 -28.71 13.68
N THR A 653 -7.48 -29.63 13.05
CA THR A 653 -7.31 -29.65 11.61
C THR A 653 -8.08 -30.80 10.98
N ALA A 654 -8.81 -30.55 9.89
CA ALA A 654 -9.54 -31.58 9.15
C ALA A 654 -9.20 -31.52 7.65
N ALA A 655 -8.93 -32.70 7.06
CA ALA A 655 -8.68 -32.81 5.63
C ALA A 655 -9.95 -33.17 4.83
N ALA A 656 -10.90 -33.83 5.49
CA ALA A 656 -12.13 -34.30 4.89
C ALA A 656 -13.35 -34.00 5.78
N VAL A 657 -14.50 -33.89 5.13
CA VAL A 657 -15.80 -33.61 5.79
C VAL A 657 -16.12 -34.57 6.95
N PRO A 658 -15.95 -35.92 6.83
CA PRO A 658 -16.26 -36.83 7.93
C PRO A 658 -15.46 -36.54 9.21
N ASP A 659 -14.20 -36.10 9.09
CA ASP A 659 -13.35 -35.80 10.24
C ASP A 659 -13.80 -34.50 10.92
N ALA A 660 -14.16 -33.49 10.14
CA ALA A 660 -14.70 -32.23 10.65
C ALA A 660 -16.04 -32.47 11.39
N LEU A 661 -16.95 -33.24 10.80
CA LEU A 661 -18.25 -33.54 11.41
C LEU A 661 -18.16 -34.30 12.72
N LYS A 662 -17.15 -35.19 12.91
CA LYS A 662 -16.90 -35.87 14.20
C LYS A 662 -16.58 -34.88 15.32
N ILE A 663 -15.94 -33.75 15.00
CA ILE A 663 -15.57 -32.71 15.99
C ILE A 663 -16.74 -31.77 16.24
N ILE A 664 -17.44 -31.38 15.17
CA ILE A 664 -18.49 -30.37 15.21
C ILE A 664 -19.79 -30.92 15.78
N LEU A 665 -20.20 -32.15 15.42
CA LEU A 665 -21.46 -32.75 15.88
C LEU A 665 -21.26 -33.52 17.19
N GLN A 666 -22.26 -33.44 18.07
CA GLN A 666 -22.27 -34.28 19.27
C GLN A 666 -22.26 -35.78 18.91
N SER A 667 -21.60 -36.59 19.75
CA SER A 667 -21.68 -38.04 19.65
C SER A 667 -23.12 -38.51 19.83
N HIS A 668 -23.55 -39.62 19.19
CA HIS A 668 -24.84 -40.18 19.53
C HIS A 668 -24.88 -40.49 21.04
N SER A 669 -25.77 -39.78 21.76
CA SER A 669 -26.22 -40.28 23.03
C SER A 669 -27.02 -41.54 22.76
N GLY A 670 -26.40 -42.70 22.97
CA GLY A 670 -27.01 -44.01 22.77
C GLY A 670 -28.26 -44.18 23.64
#